data_73ce22db22d632b4bab00b6dd0f81017
#
_entry.id   73ce22db22d632b4bab00b6dd0f81017
#
_cell.length_a   1.000
_cell.length_b   1.000
_cell.length_c   1.000
_cell.angle_alpha   90.00
_cell.angle_beta   90.00
_cell.angle_gamma   90.00
#
_symmetry.space_group_name_H-M   'P 1'
#
loop_
_entity.id
_entity.type
_entity.pdbx_description
1 polymer ?
#
loop_
_entity_poly.entity_id
_entity_poly.type
_entity_poly.pdbx_seq_one_letter_code
_entity_poly.pdbx_strand_id
1 'polypeptide(L)'
;AQLNTDQQYSRPLKEVLQNIQKKYGVVIKFADSMVANKIVTYADWKYRPDVEVTLDNVLRPLELKVKKEKEKQYKLCAYEYYRWPVAEGWAEMDRISAQYNTPEAWEKRKAELRPCIREALQLTHLPARPNSAPIITPKRMYDGYTVENIALEILPGVWVNGSLYKPAKYKGKIPVILNPDGHWEKQRYRPDCQYRCAALAKMGAMAFSYDLFAWGESLLQFNIEDHRRSLSMTIQALGSIRILDYLLAQKDADTARVGMTGGSGAGSHTVLMTALDDRIKASAPVVSLSSYFYGGCPCESGMDIHGCGGRTNNVELAAMAAPRPQLIVSDGGDWTDKMPEHDFPYLQKMYAMCSQPSAVSNVHLPNEKHDFGINKRKAVYEFMAKFLQLQLPAIQNKAGEIDESTITIEPEQNMYVFGDKGERLPAHAVHGFDNLEKLFAAEVEKARTSQRYKIGLIDLMLLKRQKLGAITLTADLKADGVEVDMGGLGNRPTFDNQLLNDSVRQLFLQTAKERKVELFCLAMTGYYAQSFCSRAEYIRSIEDCIRTMQLMQVKHAFLPLGVQCDIKKKPGIRDSVIARLKVAGKMAQAAGVIIGIETSLSAKEEVQLLKEIGSPAIKIYFNFSSPLKEGRDLIAELKTLGKDRISMIHATNKDSVLLENDPQINMQQVKQTLDAMGWSGWLVIERSRDAKKPSDTKYNYGANTVYLKRIFQEE
;
A
#
# COMPACT_ATOMS: atom_id res chain seq x y z
N ALA A 1 12.27 -39.75 16.51
CA ALA A 1 13.26 -39.41 15.47
C ALA A 1 12.87 -40.18 14.21
N GLN A 2 12.26 -39.49 13.24
CA GLN A 2 12.09 -40.05 11.90
C GLN A 2 13.50 -40.09 11.27
N LEU A 3 13.97 -41.31 11.02
CA LEU A 3 15.19 -41.54 10.28
C LEU A 3 15.05 -40.85 8.91
N ASN A 4 15.92 -39.90 8.63
CA ASN A 4 15.96 -39.20 7.35
C ASN A 4 16.51 -40.17 6.28
N THR A 5 15.63 -41.05 5.78
CA THR A 5 15.96 -42.09 4.80
C THR A 5 16.44 -41.53 3.45
N ASP A 6 16.25 -40.25 3.20
CA ASP A 6 16.59 -39.58 1.95
C ASP A 6 18.09 -39.23 1.82
N GLN A 7 18.84 -39.24 2.93
CA GLN A 7 20.27 -38.91 2.90
C GLN A 7 21.10 -39.86 2.00
N GLN A 8 20.74 -41.14 1.92
CA GLN A 8 21.41 -42.11 1.10
C GLN A 8 21.32 -41.80 -0.41
N TYR A 9 20.29 -41.10 -0.84
CA TYR A 9 20.04 -40.70 -2.24
C TYR A 9 20.49 -39.27 -2.56
N SER A 10 21.09 -38.59 -1.59
CA SER A 10 21.56 -37.24 -1.73
C SER A 10 23.05 -37.19 -2.09
N ARG A 11 23.43 -36.25 -2.95
CA ARG A 11 24.82 -36.02 -3.38
C ARG A 11 25.15 -34.54 -3.35
N PRO A 12 26.38 -34.14 -3.02
CA PRO A 12 26.84 -32.76 -3.19
C PRO A 12 26.65 -32.28 -4.63
N LEU A 13 26.17 -31.08 -4.84
CA LEU A 13 25.95 -30.52 -6.18
C LEU A 13 27.24 -30.58 -7.04
N LYS A 14 28.39 -30.24 -6.44
CA LYS A 14 29.69 -30.27 -7.13
C LYS A 14 30.00 -31.65 -7.74
N GLU A 15 29.73 -32.71 -6.99
CA GLU A 15 29.90 -34.10 -7.48
C GLU A 15 28.93 -34.43 -8.62
N VAL A 16 27.65 -34.03 -8.47
CA VAL A 16 26.63 -34.25 -9.51
C VAL A 16 27.00 -33.54 -10.80
N LEU A 17 27.48 -32.29 -10.72
CA LEU A 17 27.93 -31.55 -11.91
C LEU A 17 29.15 -32.21 -12.59
N GLN A 18 30.10 -32.73 -11.82
CA GLN A 18 31.24 -33.46 -12.35
C GLN A 18 30.81 -34.77 -13.09
N ASN A 19 29.83 -35.47 -12.51
CA ASN A 19 29.26 -36.67 -13.13
C ASN A 19 28.49 -36.34 -14.42
N ILE A 20 27.76 -35.23 -14.47
CA ILE A 20 27.08 -34.72 -15.67
C ILE A 20 28.11 -34.39 -16.75
N GLN A 21 29.16 -33.66 -16.42
CA GLN A 21 30.24 -33.34 -17.38
C GLN A 21 30.84 -34.62 -18.01
N LYS A 22 31.14 -35.60 -17.17
CA LYS A 22 31.70 -36.90 -17.63
C LYS A 22 30.71 -37.69 -18.49
N LYS A 23 29.44 -37.76 -18.05
CA LYS A 23 28.42 -38.58 -18.73
C LYS A 23 28.04 -38.03 -20.11
N TYR A 24 27.89 -36.71 -20.25
CA TYR A 24 27.40 -36.07 -21.48
C TYR A 24 28.50 -35.42 -22.31
N GLY A 25 29.77 -35.47 -21.88
CA GLY A 25 30.88 -34.85 -22.59
C GLY A 25 30.76 -33.33 -22.71
N VAL A 26 30.30 -32.64 -21.65
CA VAL A 26 30.09 -31.21 -21.62
C VAL A 26 30.99 -30.53 -20.58
N VAL A 27 31.18 -29.23 -20.70
CA VAL A 27 31.91 -28.41 -19.74
C VAL A 27 30.94 -27.48 -19.04
N ILE A 28 30.94 -27.47 -17.70
CA ILE A 28 30.11 -26.58 -16.86
C ILE A 28 31.06 -25.71 -16.03
N LYS A 29 31.09 -24.41 -16.31
CA LYS A 29 31.86 -23.44 -15.56
C LYS A 29 31.02 -22.93 -14.35
N PHE A 30 31.60 -22.92 -13.15
CA PHE A 30 30.97 -22.42 -11.95
C PHE A 30 32.00 -21.90 -10.93
N ALA A 31 31.63 -20.98 -10.10
CA ALA A 31 32.38 -20.57 -8.92
C ALA A 31 32.12 -21.58 -7.78
N ASP A 32 33.13 -21.89 -6.99
CA ASP A 32 33.00 -22.83 -5.87
C ASP A 32 31.95 -22.35 -4.83
N SER A 33 31.81 -21.05 -4.62
CA SER A 33 30.80 -20.47 -3.77
C SER A 33 29.35 -20.77 -4.20
N MET A 34 29.10 -20.97 -5.50
CA MET A 34 27.75 -21.27 -6.02
C MET A 34 27.31 -22.71 -5.73
N VAL A 35 28.26 -23.63 -5.55
CA VAL A 35 28.00 -25.06 -5.33
C VAL A 35 28.24 -25.49 -3.88
N ALA A 36 28.93 -24.67 -3.09
CA ALA A 36 29.24 -24.96 -1.70
C ALA A 36 27.94 -25.19 -0.89
N ASN A 37 27.97 -26.25 -0.08
CA ASN A 37 26.85 -26.64 0.82
C ASN A 37 25.50 -26.96 0.11
N LYS A 38 25.48 -27.08 -1.23
CA LYS A 38 24.27 -27.45 -1.96
C LYS A 38 24.22 -28.95 -2.16
N ILE A 39 23.07 -29.55 -1.83
CA ILE A 39 22.81 -31.00 -1.90
C ILE A 39 21.70 -31.26 -2.92
N VAL A 40 21.91 -32.17 -3.81
CA VAL A 40 20.93 -32.70 -4.77
C VAL A 40 20.28 -33.94 -4.16
N THR A 41 19.02 -33.86 -3.81
CA THR A 41 18.23 -34.98 -3.33
C THR A 41 17.81 -35.86 -4.52
N TYR A 42 17.80 -37.17 -4.33
CA TYR A 42 17.47 -38.16 -5.37
C TYR A 42 18.28 -37.94 -6.67
N ALA A 43 19.58 -37.66 -6.54
CA ALA A 43 20.45 -37.22 -7.61
C ALA A 43 20.44 -38.22 -8.83
N ASP A 44 20.47 -39.51 -8.56
CA ASP A 44 20.54 -40.53 -9.60
C ASP A 44 19.26 -40.62 -10.45
N TRP A 45 18.12 -40.19 -9.94
CA TRP A 45 16.85 -40.18 -10.68
C TRP A 45 16.61 -38.91 -11.52
N LYS A 46 17.46 -37.91 -11.41
CA LYS A 46 17.30 -36.64 -12.14
C LYS A 46 17.87 -36.70 -13.57
N TYR A 47 18.65 -37.73 -13.89
CA TYR A 47 19.26 -37.88 -15.21
C TYR A 47 18.22 -38.22 -16.29
N ARG A 48 18.36 -37.59 -17.46
CA ARG A 48 17.56 -37.83 -18.67
C ARG A 48 18.51 -38.03 -19.86
N PRO A 49 18.01 -38.53 -21.02
CA PRO A 49 18.88 -38.65 -22.23
C PRO A 49 19.45 -37.31 -22.67
N ASP A 50 18.68 -36.22 -22.53
CA ASP A 50 19.11 -34.86 -22.84
C ASP A 50 19.82 -34.22 -21.67
N VAL A 51 20.95 -33.53 -21.94
CA VAL A 51 21.78 -32.90 -20.93
C VAL A 51 21.09 -31.60 -20.34
N GLU A 52 20.40 -30.83 -21.19
CA GLU A 52 19.78 -29.58 -20.73
C GLU A 52 18.60 -29.91 -19.83
N VAL A 53 17.81 -30.94 -20.14
CA VAL A 53 16.72 -31.43 -19.26
C VAL A 53 17.31 -32.00 -17.96
N THR A 54 18.43 -32.70 -18.00
CA THR A 54 19.11 -33.20 -16.79
C THR A 54 19.57 -32.03 -15.90
N LEU A 55 20.22 -31.05 -16.51
CA LEU A 55 20.68 -29.85 -15.80
C LEU A 55 19.52 -29.10 -15.18
N ASP A 56 18.40 -28.90 -15.88
CA ASP A 56 17.23 -28.26 -15.33
C ASP A 56 16.64 -29.02 -14.12
N ASN A 57 16.50 -30.35 -14.23
CA ASN A 57 16.04 -31.21 -13.14
C ASN A 57 16.93 -31.16 -11.89
N VAL A 58 18.23 -31.02 -12.07
CA VAL A 58 19.21 -30.97 -10.98
C VAL A 58 19.25 -29.56 -10.35
N LEU A 59 19.25 -28.54 -11.16
CA LEU A 59 19.57 -27.17 -10.74
C LEU A 59 18.39 -26.35 -10.29
N ARG A 60 17.24 -26.51 -10.93
CA ARG A 60 16.03 -25.72 -10.61
C ARG A 60 15.59 -25.82 -9.14
N PRO A 61 15.57 -27.02 -8.50
CA PRO A 61 15.25 -27.13 -7.08
C PRO A 61 16.24 -26.43 -6.14
N LEU A 62 17.42 -26.09 -6.63
CA LEU A 62 18.49 -25.39 -5.92
C LEU A 62 18.57 -23.91 -6.28
N GLU A 63 17.57 -23.41 -7.01
CA GLU A 63 17.51 -22.02 -7.51
C GLU A 63 18.69 -21.65 -8.41
N LEU A 64 19.14 -22.62 -9.21
CA LEU A 64 20.22 -22.48 -10.17
C LEU A 64 19.74 -22.84 -11.58
N LYS A 65 20.43 -22.31 -12.59
CA LYS A 65 20.29 -22.67 -14.01
C LYS A 65 21.62 -22.63 -14.69
N VAL A 66 21.66 -23.11 -15.92
CA VAL A 66 22.82 -22.92 -16.80
C VAL A 66 22.49 -21.99 -17.95
N LYS A 67 23.48 -21.19 -18.34
CA LYS A 67 23.49 -20.46 -19.61
C LYS A 67 24.40 -21.15 -20.57
N LYS A 68 23.91 -21.51 -21.77
CA LYS A 68 24.73 -22.10 -22.84
C LYS A 68 25.62 -21.00 -23.43
N GLU A 69 26.93 -21.14 -23.34
CA GLU A 69 27.90 -20.18 -23.90
C GLU A 69 28.32 -20.58 -25.32
N LYS A 70 28.52 -21.89 -25.54
CA LYS A 70 28.86 -22.50 -26.82
C LYS A 70 28.31 -23.93 -26.85
N GLU A 71 28.43 -24.57 -27.98
CA GLU A 71 28.09 -25.98 -28.06
C GLU A 71 28.86 -26.78 -26.99
N LYS A 72 28.13 -27.57 -26.19
CA LYS A 72 28.67 -28.37 -25.06
C LYS A 72 29.36 -27.54 -23.95
N GLN A 73 29.18 -26.23 -23.91
CA GLN A 73 29.74 -25.38 -22.85
C GLN A 73 28.65 -24.59 -22.16
N TYR A 74 28.58 -24.74 -20.87
CA TYR A 74 27.56 -24.11 -19.99
C TYR A 74 28.23 -23.31 -18.88
N LYS A 75 27.57 -22.27 -18.44
CA LYS A 75 27.93 -21.49 -17.26
C LYS A 75 26.80 -21.57 -16.25
N LEU A 76 27.11 -21.97 -15.01
CA LEU A 76 26.17 -21.98 -13.89
C LEU A 76 25.85 -20.56 -13.48
N CYS A 77 24.58 -20.28 -13.28
CA CYS A 77 24.07 -18.98 -12.77
C CYS A 77 22.87 -19.20 -11.84
N ALA A 78 22.54 -18.15 -11.08
CA ALA A 78 21.32 -18.15 -10.29
C ALA A 78 20.10 -18.25 -11.22
N TYR A 79 19.03 -18.87 -10.72
CA TYR A 79 17.77 -18.94 -11.44
C TYR A 79 17.07 -17.58 -11.38
N GLU A 80 16.64 -17.10 -12.54
CA GLU A 80 15.96 -15.81 -12.66
C GLU A 80 14.45 -16.03 -12.76
N TYR A 81 13.76 -16.07 -11.66
CA TYR A 81 12.30 -16.28 -11.58
C TYR A 81 11.49 -15.21 -12.31
N TYR A 82 12.08 -14.04 -12.48
CA TYR A 82 11.44 -12.85 -13.04
C TYR A 82 11.78 -12.60 -14.50
N ARG A 83 12.47 -13.54 -15.15
CA ARG A 83 12.78 -13.49 -16.57
C ARG A 83 12.06 -14.61 -17.32
N TRP A 84 11.22 -14.21 -18.24
CA TRP A 84 10.48 -15.11 -19.11
C TRP A 84 11.06 -15.10 -20.52
N PRO A 85 10.83 -16.11 -21.35
CA PRO A 85 11.02 -15.99 -22.79
C PRO A 85 10.21 -14.84 -23.36
N VAL A 86 10.76 -14.10 -24.30
CA VAL A 86 10.11 -12.91 -24.89
C VAL A 86 8.67 -13.21 -25.34
N ALA A 87 8.49 -14.31 -26.06
CA ALA A 87 7.17 -14.71 -26.57
C ALA A 87 6.13 -14.96 -25.43
N GLU A 88 6.57 -15.55 -24.32
CA GLU A 88 5.71 -15.80 -23.17
C GLU A 88 5.35 -14.48 -22.44
N GLY A 89 6.33 -13.59 -22.26
CA GLY A 89 6.10 -12.27 -21.67
C GLY A 89 5.13 -11.42 -22.49
N TRP A 90 5.26 -11.46 -23.82
CA TRP A 90 4.35 -10.79 -24.74
C TRP A 90 2.95 -11.39 -24.72
N ALA A 91 2.84 -12.73 -24.74
CA ALA A 91 1.54 -13.40 -24.63
C ALA A 91 0.82 -13.07 -23.31
N GLU A 92 1.56 -12.97 -22.21
CA GLU A 92 1.00 -12.53 -20.93
C GLU A 92 0.58 -11.06 -20.97
N MET A 93 1.35 -10.18 -21.61
CA MET A 93 0.98 -8.77 -21.79
C MET A 93 -0.30 -8.64 -22.62
N ASP A 94 -0.45 -9.43 -23.68
CA ASP A 94 -1.65 -9.48 -24.51
C ASP A 94 -2.85 -9.98 -23.72
N ARG A 95 -2.68 -11.01 -22.89
CA ARG A 95 -3.72 -11.51 -21.96
C ARG A 95 -4.17 -10.44 -20.97
N ILE A 96 -3.24 -9.69 -20.41
CA ILE A 96 -3.52 -8.57 -19.50
C ILE A 96 -4.29 -7.48 -20.27
N SER A 97 -3.79 -7.07 -21.42
CA SER A 97 -4.39 -6.02 -22.26
C SER A 97 -5.80 -6.35 -22.75
N ALA A 98 -6.15 -7.63 -22.89
CA ALA A 98 -7.47 -8.07 -23.29
C ALA A 98 -8.55 -7.91 -22.20
N GLN A 99 -8.15 -7.67 -20.93
CA GLN A 99 -9.10 -7.56 -19.82
C GLN A 99 -9.86 -6.21 -19.81
N TYR A 100 -9.34 -5.20 -20.51
CA TYR A 100 -9.91 -3.86 -20.54
C TYR A 100 -9.69 -3.20 -21.91
N ASN A 101 -10.77 -2.70 -22.47
CA ASN A 101 -10.78 -2.07 -23.79
C ASN A 101 -11.56 -0.74 -23.81
N THR A 102 -11.99 -0.26 -22.63
CA THR A 102 -12.64 1.05 -22.45
C THR A 102 -11.97 1.83 -21.31
N PRO A 103 -12.10 3.16 -21.32
CA PRO A 103 -11.59 3.99 -20.21
C PRO A 103 -12.12 3.56 -18.84
N GLU A 104 -13.40 3.24 -18.75
CA GLU A 104 -14.06 2.84 -17.49
C GLU A 104 -13.53 1.50 -16.97
N ALA A 105 -13.29 0.54 -17.87
CA ALA A 105 -12.70 -0.76 -17.51
C ALA A 105 -11.26 -0.59 -17.03
N TRP A 106 -10.50 0.34 -17.64
CA TRP A 106 -9.14 0.67 -17.20
C TRP A 106 -9.12 1.36 -15.83
N GLU A 107 -10.00 2.35 -15.59
CA GLU A 107 -10.11 2.99 -14.27
C GLU A 107 -10.47 1.97 -13.18
N LYS A 108 -11.38 1.03 -13.49
CA LYS A 108 -11.70 -0.08 -12.59
C LYS A 108 -10.47 -0.96 -12.31
N ARG A 109 -9.69 -1.27 -13.35
CA ARG A 109 -8.45 -2.05 -13.21
C ARG A 109 -7.42 -1.34 -12.33
N LYS A 110 -7.21 -0.04 -12.51
CA LYS A 110 -6.33 0.75 -11.64
C LYS A 110 -6.80 0.76 -10.18
N ALA A 111 -8.12 0.91 -9.98
CA ALA A 111 -8.73 0.87 -8.65
C ALA A 111 -8.60 -0.50 -7.95
N GLU A 112 -8.48 -1.59 -8.72
CA GLU A 112 -8.21 -2.93 -8.21
C GLU A 112 -6.71 -3.12 -7.90
N LEU A 113 -5.83 -2.69 -8.78
CA LEU A 113 -4.38 -2.89 -8.65
C LEU A 113 -3.76 -2.09 -7.51
N ARG A 114 -4.10 -0.81 -7.38
CA ARG A 114 -3.44 0.09 -6.42
C ARG A 114 -3.57 -0.37 -4.96
N PRO A 115 -4.75 -0.71 -4.43
CA PRO A 115 -4.88 -1.26 -3.08
C PRO A 115 -4.16 -2.60 -2.91
N CYS A 116 -4.22 -3.48 -3.92
CA CYS A 116 -3.52 -4.76 -3.88
C CYS A 116 -2.00 -4.57 -3.80
N ILE A 117 -1.42 -3.64 -4.57
CA ILE A 117 0.01 -3.33 -4.51
C ILE A 117 0.40 -2.78 -3.13
N ARG A 118 -0.42 -1.89 -2.55
CA ARG A 118 -0.20 -1.39 -1.19
C ARG A 118 -0.24 -2.52 -0.16
N GLU A 119 -1.15 -3.48 -0.30
CA GLU A 119 -1.22 -4.66 0.54
C GLU A 119 0.01 -5.56 0.37
N ALA A 120 0.43 -5.82 -0.87
CA ALA A 120 1.64 -6.59 -1.18
C ALA A 120 2.91 -5.95 -0.59
N LEU A 121 2.98 -4.62 -0.57
CA LEU A 121 4.03 -3.85 0.10
C LEU A 121 3.85 -3.75 1.62
N GLN A 122 2.78 -4.28 2.19
CA GLN A 122 2.42 -4.12 3.61
C GLN A 122 2.28 -2.63 4.03
N LEU A 123 1.92 -1.75 3.11
CA LEU A 123 1.76 -0.30 3.30
C LEU A 123 0.29 0.17 3.25
N THR A 124 -0.67 -0.76 3.38
CA THR A 124 -2.10 -0.40 3.54
C THR A 124 -2.32 0.50 4.75
N HIS A 125 -1.62 0.20 5.85
CA HIS A 125 -1.56 1.05 7.04
C HIS A 125 -0.14 1.64 7.12
N LEU A 126 0.01 2.84 6.59
CA LEU A 126 1.31 3.50 6.54
C LEU A 126 1.81 3.80 7.97
N PRO A 127 3.01 3.33 8.38
CA PRO A 127 3.58 3.66 9.67
C PRO A 127 3.63 5.17 9.91
N ALA A 128 3.47 5.61 11.14
CA ALA A 128 3.56 7.03 11.47
C ALA A 128 4.96 7.58 11.13
N ARG A 129 5.00 8.81 10.63
CA ARG A 129 6.29 9.49 10.39
C ARG A 129 6.96 9.79 11.73
N PRO A 130 8.24 9.41 11.93
CA PRO A 130 9.00 9.85 13.08
C PRO A 130 9.07 11.38 13.17
N ASN A 131 9.00 11.91 14.37
CA ASN A 131 9.06 13.34 14.61
C ASN A 131 10.50 13.84 14.84
N SER A 132 11.48 13.20 14.22
CA SER A 132 12.89 13.56 14.28
C SER A 132 13.23 14.65 13.25
N ALA A 133 14.17 15.52 13.61
CA ALA A 133 14.74 16.45 12.65
C ALA A 133 15.63 15.73 11.64
N PRO A 134 15.64 16.14 10.36
CA PRO A 134 16.57 15.59 9.38
C PRO A 134 18.02 15.89 9.77
N ILE A 135 18.93 14.96 9.43
CA ILE A 135 20.38 15.22 9.53
C ILE A 135 20.80 15.86 8.22
N ILE A 136 21.35 17.07 8.27
CA ILE A 136 21.73 17.84 7.10
C ILE A 136 23.20 18.26 7.20
N THR A 137 23.98 18.04 6.15
CA THR A 137 25.37 18.50 6.07
C THR A 137 25.45 19.97 5.65
N PRO A 138 26.56 20.64 5.89
CA PRO A 138 26.80 21.98 5.38
C PRO A 138 26.60 22.05 3.86
N LYS A 139 25.96 23.13 3.41
CA LYS A 139 25.68 23.38 2.00
C LYS A 139 26.97 23.69 1.25
N ARG A 140 27.19 23.02 0.13
CA ARG A 140 28.27 23.25 -0.82
C ARG A 140 27.76 24.01 -2.01
N MET A 141 28.54 24.99 -2.49
CA MET A 141 28.16 25.88 -3.60
C MET A 141 28.98 25.56 -4.85
N TYR A 142 28.31 25.43 -5.98
CA TYR A 142 28.90 25.18 -7.28
C TYR A 142 28.38 26.17 -8.33
N ASP A 143 28.88 26.09 -9.56
CA ASP A 143 28.40 26.93 -10.66
C ASP A 143 26.93 26.64 -10.98
N GLY A 144 26.06 27.56 -10.57
CA GLY A 144 24.62 27.52 -10.82
C GLY A 144 23.79 26.60 -9.90
N TYR A 145 24.42 25.83 -8.99
CA TYR A 145 23.69 24.93 -8.08
C TYR A 145 24.36 24.79 -6.71
N THR A 146 23.63 24.20 -5.78
CA THR A 146 24.10 23.86 -4.43
C THR A 146 23.84 22.40 -4.13
N VAL A 147 24.62 21.79 -3.24
CA VAL A 147 24.44 20.42 -2.76
C VAL A 147 24.49 20.38 -1.24
N GLU A 148 23.56 19.68 -0.64
CA GLU A 148 23.60 19.29 0.78
C GLU A 148 23.17 17.83 0.91
N ASN A 149 23.80 17.08 1.82
CA ASN A 149 23.40 15.69 2.05
C ASN A 149 22.37 15.66 3.17
N ILE A 150 21.38 14.80 3.04
CA ILE A 150 20.24 14.75 3.97
C ILE A 150 19.94 13.29 4.31
N ALA A 151 19.78 12.99 5.60
CA ALA A 151 19.18 11.74 6.04
C ALA A 151 17.86 12.01 6.76
N LEU A 152 16.85 11.19 6.43
CA LEU A 152 15.51 11.23 7.00
C LEU A 152 15.22 9.93 7.73
N GLU A 153 14.71 10.03 8.94
CA GLU A 153 14.24 8.87 9.67
C GLU A 153 12.86 8.47 9.11
N ILE A 154 12.76 7.25 8.58
CA ILE A 154 11.55 6.74 7.91
C ILE A 154 10.70 5.84 8.82
N LEU A 155 11.36 5.17 9.76
CA LEU A 155 10.81 4.43 10.89
C LEU A 155 11.72 4.74 12.09
N PRO A 156 11.28 4.53 13.34
CA PRO A 156 12.14 4.77 14.50
C PRO A 156 13.49 4.05 14.38
N GLY A 157 14.57 4.82 14.24
CA GLY A 157 15.94 4.32 14.07
C GLY A 157 16.30 3.78 12.68
N VAL A 158 15.44 3.90 11.67
CA VAL A 158 15.74 3.50 10.27
C VAL A 158 15.81 4.73 9.38
N TRP A 159 16.89 4.86 8.62
CA TRP A 159 17.19 6.07 7.87
C TRP A 159 17.24 5.83 6.36
N VAL A 160 16.74 6.78 5.58
CA VAL A 160 17.03 6.93 4.15
C VAL A 160 17.86 8.20 3.98
N ASN A 161 18.87 8.12 3.13
CA ASN A 161 19.82 9.20 2.95
C ASN A 161 20.09 9.48 1.48
N GLY A 162 20.52 10.70 1.21
CA GLY A 162 20.78 11.15 -0.14
C GLY A 162 21.42 12.53 -0.22
N SER A 163 21.48 13.09 -1.42
CA SER A 163 21.97 14.43 -1.69
C SER A 163 20.92 15.27 -2.39
N LEU A 164 20.63 16.43 -1.83
CA LEU A 164 19.71 17.42 -2.39
C LEU A 164 20.50 18.46 -3.20
N TYR A 165 20.21 18.49 -4.50
CA TYR A 165 20.69 19.48 -5.44
C TYR A 165 19.63 20.55 -5.64
N LYS A 166 19.98 21.82 -5.51
CA LYS A 166 19.05 22.95 -5.72
C LYS A 166 19.72 24.04 -6.57
N PRO A 167 18.95 24.84 -7.32
CA PRO A 167 19.51 26.01 -7.98
C PRO A 167 20.21 26.93 -6.97
N ALA A 168 21.36 27.51 -7.36
CA ALA A 168 22.06 28.50 -6.51
C ALA A 168 21.23 29.77 -6.33
N LYS A 169 20.43 30.13 -7.34
CA LYS A 169 19.52 31.30 -7.35
C LYS A 169 18.20 30.91 -7.98
N TYR A 170 17.09 31.25 -7.36
CA TYR A 170 15.74 31.03 -7.90
C TYR A 170 14.76 32.04 -7.28
N LYS A 171 13.60 32.16 -7.90
CA LYS A 171 12.49 32.96 -7.38
C LYS A 171 11.23 32.10 -7.28
N GLY A 172 10.47 32.26 -6.19
CA GLY A 172 9.23 31.54 -5.99
C GLY A 172 9.42 30.04 -5.73
N LYS A 173 8.45 29.25 -6.16
CA LYS A 173 8.44 27.80 -5.98
C LYS A 173 9.10 27.10 -7.17
N ILE A 174 9.87 26.06 -6.89
CA ILE A 174 10.62 25.29 -7.89
C ILE A 174 10.14 23.82 -7.91
N PRO A 175 10.18 23.15 -9.07
CA PRO A 175 9.82 21.75 -9.21
C PRO A 175 10.66 20.83 -8.35
N VAL A 176 10.11 19.68 -8.00
CA VAL A 176 10.78 18.63 -7.19
C VAL A 176 10.96 17.39 -8.05
N ILE A 177 12.17 16.81 -8.09
CA ILE A 177 12.46 15.61 -8.87
C ILE A 177 13.18 14.59 -7.99
N LEU A 178 12.59 13.41 -7.81
CA LEU A 178 13.19 12.28 -7.13
C LEU A 178 14.10 11.53 -8.11
N ASN A 179 15.30 11.21 -7.64
CA ASN A 179 16.32 10.52 -8.42
C ASN A 179 16.90 9.34 -7.62
N PRO A 180 16.16 8.24 -7.40
CA PRO A 180 16.73 7.02 -6.84
C PRO A 180 17.87 6.51 -7.73
N ASP A 181 18.81 5.78 -7.13
CA ASP A 181 19.88 5.14 -7.87
C ASP A 181 19.58 3.66 -8.17
N GLY A 182 20.23 3.10 -9.21
CA GLY A 182 20.16 1.68 -9.60
C GLY A 182 21.27 0.83 -8.98
N HIS A 183 21.32 -0.46 -9.39
CA HIS A 183 22.29 -1.45 -8.87
C HIS A 183 23.64 -1.36 -9.59
N TRP A 184 24.21 -0.19 -9.70
CA TRP A 184 25.54 -0.01 -10.29
C TRP A 184 26.62 0.15 -9.23
N GLU A 185 27.84 -0.28 -9.56
CA GLU A 185 29.00 -0.01 -8.70
C GLU A 185 29.14 1.48 -8.39
N LYS A 186 29.64 1.82 -7.21
CA LYS A 186 29.77 3.18 -6.69
C LYS A 186 28.45 3.93 -6.46
N GLN A 187 27.31 3.27 -6.54
CA GLN A 187 25.99 3.79 -6.17
C GLN A 187 25.73 5.21 -6.70
N ARG A 188 25.03 6.06 -5.96
CA ARG A 188 24.73 7.46 -6.32
C ARG A 188 25.94 8.39 -6.41
N TYR A 189 27.12 7.90 -5.99
CA TYR A 189 28.37 8.68 -6.06
C TYR A 189 28.97 8.74 -7.46
N ARG A 190 28.44 7.93 -8.40
CA ARG A 190 28.88 7.92 -9.82
C ARG A 190 28.71 9.26 -10.50
N PRO A 191 29.60 9.60 -11.43
CA PRO A 191 29.50 10.84 -12.20
C PRO A 191 28.16 11.02 -12.91
N ASP A 192 27.61 9.99 -13.55
CA ASP A 192 26.34 10.08 -14.29
C ASP A 192 25.15 10.46 -13.41
N CYS A 193 25.14 9.99 -12.16
CA CYS A 193 24.12 10.36 -11.19
C CYS A 193 24.27 11.82 -10.73
N GLN A 194 25.50 12.24 -10.47
CA GLN A 194 25.82 13.61 -10.08
C GLN A 194 25.53 14.60 -11.23
N TYR A 195 25.94 14.29 -12.47
CA TYR A 195 25.61 15.07 -13.66
C TYR A 195 24.09 15.27 -13.78
N ARG A 196 23.32 14.18 -13.68
CA ARG A 196 21.86 14.25 -13.79
C ARG A 196 21.24 15.19 -12.77
N CYS A 197 21.59 15.02 -11.49
CA CYS A 197 21.00 15.84 -10.42
C CYS A 197 21.45 17.31 -10.49
N ALA A 198 22.73 17.56 -10.77
CA ALA A 198 23.25 18.92 -10.92
C ALA A 198 22.66 19.64 -12.13
N ALA A 199 22.51 18.96 -13.27
CA ALA A 199 21.88 19.52 -14.46
C ALA A 199 20.41 19.90 -14.19
N LEU A 200 19.62 19.02 -13.57
CA LEU A 200 18.25 19.32 -13.17
C LEU A 200 18.17 20.51 -12.20
N ALA A 201 19.13 20.63 -11.30
CA ALA A 201 19.22 21.79 -10.41
C ALA A 201 19.58 23.08 -11.17
N LYS A 202 20.56 23.05 -12.09
CA LYS A 202 20.87 24.19 -12.96
C LYS A 202 19.67 24.62 -13.81
N MET A 203 18.83 23.66 -14.23
CA MET A 203 17.59 23.91 -14.96
C MET A 203 16.46 24.48 -14.08
N GLY A 204 16.62 24.53 -12.76
CA GLY A 204 15.68 25.18 -11.86
C GLY A 204 14.86 24.24 -10.95
N ALA A 205 15.22 22.99 -10.81
CA ALA A 205 14.51 22.01 -9.94
C ALA A 205 15.26 21.74 -8.61
N MET A 206 14.53 21.25 -7.62
CA MET A 206 15.11 20.45 -6.51
C MET A 206 15.26 19.02 -7.01
N ALA A 207 16.48 18.50 -7.10
CA ALA A 207 16.74 17.13 -7.48
C ALA A 207 17.32 16.37 -6.28
N PHE A 208 16.65 15.30 -5.83
CA PHE A 208 17.08 14.50 -4.69
C PHE A 208 17.54 13.12 -5.14
N SER A 209 18.85 12.89 -5.07
CA SER A 209 19.46 11.59 -5.29
C SER A 209 19.54 10.83 -3.96
N TYR A 210 19.12 9.55 -3.90
CA TYR A 210 19.10 8.78 -2.67
C TYR A 210 19.45 7.30 -2.87
N ASP A 211 19.96 6.70 -1.80
CA ASP A 211 20.38 5.31 -1.77
C ASP A 211 19.17 4.37 -1.76
N LEU A 212 19.33 3.21 -2.37
CA LEU A 212 18.42 2.09 -2.18
C LEU A 212 18.61 1.47 -0.80
N PHE A 213 17.62 0.72 -0.31
CA PHE A 213 17.72 -0.03 0.94
C PHE A 213 18.88 -1.04 0.88
N ALA A 214 19.65 -1.12 1.96
CA ALA A 214 20.87 -1.95 2.07
C ALA A 214 21.86 -1.72 0.92
N TRP A 215 22.01 -0.47 0.48
CA TRP A 215 22.91 0.01 -0.55
C TRP A 215 23.46 1.38 -0.16
N GLY A 216 24.67 1.76 -0.60
CA GLY A 216 25.28 3.02 -0.20
C GLY A 216 25.50 3.13 1.32
N GLU A 217 25.17 4.30 1.93
CA GLU A 217 25.28 4.47 3.38
C GLU A 217 24.26 3.68 4.20
N SER A 218 23.20 3.12 3.56
CA SER A 218 22.30 2.16 4.24
C SER A 218 23.05 0.92 4.75
N LEU A 219 24.24 0.63 4.21
CA LEU A 219 25.13 -0.44 4.68
C LEU A 219 25.68 -0.19 6.09
N LEU A 220 25.57 1.01 6.64
CA LEU A 220 25.87 1.29 8.05
C LEU A 220 24.88 0.63 9.00
N GLN A 221 23.68 0.33 8.53
CA GLN A 221 22.61 -0.29 9.32
C GLN A 221 22.34 -1.75 8.92
N PHE A 222 22.48 -2.09 7.64
CA PHE A 222 22.08 -3.37 7.05
C PHE A 222 23.21 -3.98 6.22
N ASN A 223 23.19 -5.31 6.04
CA ASN A 223 24.12 -5.98 5.16
C ASN A 223 23.66 -5.89 3.71
N ILE A 224 24.57 -5.96 2.75
CA ILE A 224 24.24 -5.93 1.31
C ILE A 224 23.28 -7.05 0.91
N GLU A 225 23.36 -8.21 1.56
CA GLU A 225 22.46 -9.35 1.32
C GLU A 225 21.00 -9.03 1.73
N ASP A 226 20.79 -8.10 2.66
CA ASP A 226 19.46 -7.69 3.09
C ASP A 226 18.70 -6.96 1.98
N HIS A 227 19.42 -6.43 0.98
CA HIS A 227 18.83 -5.86 -0.23
C HIS A 227 17.98 -6.87 -1.02
N ARG A 228 18.25 -8.16 -0.89
CA ARG A 228 17.53 -9.25 -1.56
C ARG A 228 16.42 -9.87 -0.71
N ARG A 229 16.11 -9.29 0.44
CA ARG A 229 15.07 -9.81 1.33
C ARG A 229 13.69 -9.21 1.05
N SER A 230 12.65 -9.84 1.58
CA SER A 230 11.25 -9.56 1.30
C SER A 230 10.81 -8.10 1.54
N LEU A 231 11.37 -7.41 2.55
CA LEU A 231 11.00 -6.02 2.86
C LEU A 231 11.74 -4.97 2.03
N SER A 232 12.68 -5.32 1.16
CA SER A 232 13.51 -4.33 0.45
C SER A 232 12.69 -3.34 -0.36
N MET A 233 11.75 -3.83 -1.16
CA MET A 233 10.86 -2.99 -1.97
C MET A 233 9.96 -2.12 -1.09
N THR A 234 9.45 -2.67 0.00
CA THR A 234 8.61 -1.97 0.98
C THR A 234 9.34 -0.80 1.62
N ILE A 235 10.57 -1.03 2.10
CA ILE A 235 11.38 0.02 2.76
C ILE A 235 11.80 1.09 1.75
N GLN A 236 12.11 0.71 0.51
CA GLN A 236 12.38 1.68 -0.57
C GLN A 236 11.17 2.54 -0.89
N ALA A 237 9.98 1.93 -1.00
CA ALA A 237 8.73 2.66 -1.24
C ALA A 237 8.41 3.61 -0.08
N LEU A 238 8.52 3.14 1.16
CA LEU A 238 8.35 3.97 2.35
C LEU A 238 9.36 5.12 2.39
N GLY A 239 10.63 4.84 2.08
CA GLY A 239 11.69 5.85 1.97
C GLY A 239 11.34 6.95 0.97
N SER A 240 10.88 6.57 -0.22
CA SER A 240 10.46 7.53 -1.26
C SER A 240 9.26 8.37 -0.85
N ILE A 241 8.26 7.76 -0.19
CA ILE A 241 7.11 8.49 0.37
C ILE A 241 7.61 9.55 1.38
N ARG A 242 8.52 9.20 2.30
CA ARG A 242 9.06 10.12 3.30
C ARG A 242 9.92 11.23 2.70
N ILE A 243 10.71 10.91 1.67
CA ILE A 243 11.48 11.91 0.92
C ILE A 243 10.52 12.90 0.24
N LEU A 244 9.48 12.39 -0.40
CA LEU A 244 8.48 13.23 -1.07
C LEU A 244 7.74 14.12 -0.06
N ASP A 245 7.31 13.58 1.08
CA ASP A 245 6.70 14.34 2.18
C ASP A 245 7.62 15.47 2.67
N TYR A 246 8.91 15.17 2.87
CA TYR A 246 9.90 16.15 3.30
C TYR A 246 10.13 17.25 2.28
N LEU A 247 10.32 16.90 1.01
CA LEU A 247 10.60 17.86 -0.04
C LEU A 247 9.39 18.76 -0.32
N LEU A 248 8.17 18.20 -0.36
CA LEU A 248 6.95 18.97 -0.60
C LEU A 248 6.54 19.86 0.58
N ALA A 249 7.03 19.60 1.79
CA ALA A 249 6.88 20.47 2.94
C ALA A 249 7.82 21.69 2.92
N GLN A 250 8.82 21.74 2.02
CA GLN A 250 9.68 22.91 1.87
C GLN A 250 8.88 24.10 1.32
N LYS A 251 9.14 25.31 1.85
CA LYS A 251 8.40 26.53 1.47
C LYS A 251 8.53 26.87 -0.03
N ASP A 252 9.66 26.49 -0.62
CA ASP A 252 10.02 26.73 -2.01
C ASP A 252 9.70 25.56 -2.95
N ALA A 253 9.06 24.49 -2.46
CA ALA A 253 8.61 23.38 -3.29
C ALA A 253 7.34 23.71 -4.07
N ASP A 254 7.34 23.38 -5.36
CA ASP A 254 6.13 23.40 -6.19
C ASP A 254 5.47 22.03 -6.20
N THR A 255 4.41 21.89 -5.43
CA THR A 255 3.68 20.61 -5.29
C THR A 255 2.91 20.21 -6.55
N ALA A 256 2.73 21.10 -7.50
CA ALA A 256 2.08 20.81 -8.78
C ALA A 256 3.08 20.32 -9.85
N ARG A 257 4.39 20.50 -9.64
CA ARG A 257 5.44 20.11 -10.57
C ARG A 257 6.43 19.15 -9.92
N VAL A 258 6.04 17.89 -9.84
CA VAL A 258 6.82 16.81 -9.22
C VAL A 258 7.18 15.78 -10.26
N GLY A 259 8.45 15.44 -10.37
CA GLY A 259 8.98 14.42 -11.27
C GLY A 259 9.68 13.29 -10.55
N MET A 260 9.87 12.18 -11.25
CA MET A 260 10.70 11.07 -10.79
C MET A 260 11.43 10.42 -11.97
N THR A 261 12.70 10.12 -11.80
CA THR A 261 13.50 9.40 -12.81
C THR A 261 14.58 8.58 -12.13
N GLY A 262 14.82 7.40 -12.65
CA GLY A 262 15.89 6.50 -12.22
C GLY A 262 16.19 5.47 -13.28
N GLY A 263 17.36 4.86 -13.22
CA GLY A 263 17.77 3.84 -14.17
C GLY A 263 17.86 2.44 -13.55
N SER A 264 17.66 1.39 -14.37
CA SER A 264 17.73 -0.01 -13.91
C SER A 264 16.74 -0.26 -12.74
N GLY A 265 17.17 -0.78 -11.62
CA GLY A 265 16.32 -0.98 -10.43
C GLY A 265 15.61 0.29 -9.97
N ALA A 266 16.26 1.45 -10.07
CA ALA A 266 15.61 2.73 -9.78
C ALA A 266 14.57 3.13 -10.87
N GLY A 267 14.69 2.61 -12.07
CA GLY A 267 13.67 2.77 -13.11
C GLY A 267 12.42 1.95 -12.77
N SER A 268 12.59 0.71 -12.32
CA SER A 268 11.50 -0.12 -11.79
C SER A 268 10.83 0.55 -10.59
N HIS A 269 11.63 1.12 -9.69
CA HIS A 269 11.13 1.88 -8.55
C HIS A 269 10.40 3.17 -8.98
N THR A 270 10.85 3.85 -10.04
CA THR A 270 10.15 5.00 -10.63
C THR A 270 8.77 4.60 -11.13
N VAL A 271 8.65 3.46 -11.81
CA VAL A 271 7.36 2.90 -12.25
C VAL A 271 6.44 2.63 -11.07
N LEU A 272 6.92 1.90 -10.06
CA LEU A 272 6.16 1.55 -8.87
C LEU A 272 5.64 2.81 -8.14
N MET A 273 6.52 3.75 -7.86
CA MET A 273 6.14 4.96 -7.13
C MET A 273 5.17 5.82 -7.93
N THR A 274 5.34 5.91 -9.25
CA THR A 274 4.40 6.66 -10.11
C THR A 274 3.01 6.00 -10.13
N ALA A 275 2.93 4.67 -10.09
CA ALA A 275 1.66 3.95 -9.99
C ALA A 275 0.95 4.15 -8.65
N LEU A 276 1.70 4.31 -7.55
CA LEU A 276 1.18 4.38 -6.19
C LEU A 276 0.88 5.79 -5.70
N ASP A 277 1.61 6.81 -6.17
CA ASP A 277 1.57 8.16 -5.63
C ASP A 277 1.25 9.21 -6.71
N ASP A 278 0.04 9.73 -6.67
CA ASP A 278 -0.46 10.69 -7.66
C ASP A 278 0.16 12.09 -7.51
N ARG A 279 0.97 12.32 -6.46
CA ARG A 279 1.77 13.54 -6.33
C ARG A 279 2.89 13.61 -7.39
N ILE A 280 3.37 12.47 -7.90
CA ILE A 280 4.31 12.41 -9.01
C ILE A 280 3.57 12.73 -10.30
N LYS A 281 3.90 13.87 -10.92
CA LYS A 281 3.20 14.42 -12.09
C LYS A 281 3.85 14.07 -13.43
N ALA A 282 5.15 13.74 -13.44
CA ALA A 282 5.89 13.32 -14.61
C ALA A 282 6.91 12.25 -14.22
N SER A 283 7.09 11.21 -15.04
CA SER A 283 8.05 10.13 -14.74
C SER A 283 8.85 9.70 -15.95
N ALA A 284 10.11 9.33 -15.70
CA ALA A 284 11.03 8.87 -16.75
C ALA A 284 11.82 7.66 -16.26
N PRO A 285 11.25 6.42 -16.32
CA PRO A 285 12.01 5.20 -16.09
C PRO A 285 13.00 4.95 -17.23
N VAL A 286 14.25 4.67 -16.88
CA VAL A 286 15.36 4.50 -17.82
C VAL A 286 15.90 3.10 -17.73
N VAL A 287 16.03 2.38 -18.86
CA VAL A 287 16.60 1.03 -19.01
C VAL A 287 16.12 0.02 -17.97
N SER A 288 14.80 -0.05 -17.77
CA SER A 288 14.20 -0.89 -16.73
C SER A 288 12.94 -1.62 -17.18
N LEU A 289 12.13 -1.02 -18.06
CA LEU A 289 10.79 -1.49 -18.36
C LEU A 289 10.78 -2.62 -19.40
N SER A 290 10.11 -3.72 -19.07
CA SER A 290 9.91 -4.87 -19.97
C SER A 290 8.75 -5.74 -19.46
N SER A 291 7.98 -6.35 -20.37
CA SER A 291 6.92 -7.32 -20.04
C SER A 291 7.44 -8.72 -19.77
N TYR A 292 8.70 -9.01 -20.12
CA TYR A 292 9.31 -10.34 -19.96
C TYR A 292 10.48 -10.39 -18.98
N PHE A 293 10.90 -9.25 -18.43
CA PHE A 293 11.88 -9.20 -17.34
C PHE A 293 11.47 -8.16 -16.31
N TYR A 294 11.20 -8.59 -15.09
CA TYR A 294 10.61 -7.75 -14.04
C TYR A 294 11.65 -7.16 -13.11
N GLY A 295 12.92 -7.48 -13.28
CA GLY A 295 14.02 -7.04 -12.43
C GLY A 295 14.83 -8.21 -11.87
N GLY A 296 16.02 -7.90 -11.37
CA GLY A 296 17.03 -8.90 -10.93
C GLY A 296 16.97 -9.27 -9.46
N CYS A 297 16.17 -8.58 -8.65
CA CYS A 297 16.08 -8.82 -7.21
C CYS A 297 14.70 -8.46 -6.64
N PRO A 298 14.37 -8.90 -5.41
CA PRO A 298 13.10 -8.58 -4.76
C PRO A 298 12.82 -7.09 -4.54
N CYS A 299 13.86 -6.24 -4.60
CA CYS A 299 13.70 -4.80 -4.50
C CYS A 299 13.04 -4.14 -5.73
N GLU A 300 13.03 -4.83 -6.87
CA GLU A 300 12.46 -4.35 -8.15
C GLU A 300 11.27 -5.19 -8.60
N SER A 301 11.22 -6.48 -8.21
CA SER A 301 10.24 -7.43 -8.68
C SER A 301 9.75 -8.30 -7.52
N GLY A 302 8.66 -7.90 -6.92
CA GLY A 302 8.02 -8.69 -5.86
C GLY A 302 6.98 -9.62 -6.44
N MET A 303 7.04 -10.91 -6.14
CA MET A 303 6.02 -11.90 -6.53
C MET A 303 4.63 -11.46 -6.08
N ASP A 304 4.49 -10.93 -4.88
CA ASP A 304 3.22 -10.47 -4.32
C ASP A 304 2.63 -9.32 -5.15
N ILE A 305 3.44 -8.35 -5.56
CA ILE A 305 3.00 -7.23 -6.42
C ILE A 305 2.53 -7.75 -7.78
N HIS A 306 3.33 -8.59 -8.42
CA HIS A 306 3.01 -9.13 -9.74
C HIS A 306 1.87 -10.16 -9.72
N GLY A 307 1.46 -10.65 -8.56
CA GLY A 307 0.26 -11.45 -8.34
C GLY A 307 -1.03 -10.64 -8.30
N CYS A 308 -0.95 -9.33 -8.15
CA CYS A 308 -2.12 -8.45 -8.01
C CYS A 308 -3.06 -8.53 -9.22
N GLY A 309 -4.37 -8.46 -8.92
CA GLY A 309 -5.41 -8.47 -9.95
C GLY A 309 -5.42 -9.71 -10.85
N GLY A 310 -5.02 -10.86 -10.33
CA GLY A 310 -4.89 -12.10 -11.10
C GLY A 310 -3.69 -12.13 -12.06
N ARG A 311 -2.67 -11.36 -11.78
CA ARG A 311 -1.40 -11.07 -12.43
C ARG A 311 -1.31 -9.69 -13.06
N THR A 312 -0.16 -9.07 -12.86
CA THR A 312 0.27 -7.83 -13.52
C THR A 312 1.76 -7.90 -13.88
N ASN A 313 2.26 -6.90 -14.59
CA ASN A 313 3.69 -6.75 -14.89
C ASN A 313 4.11 -5.29 -14.87
N ASN A 314 5.40 -5.02 -15.00
CA ASN A 314 5.93 -3.67 -14.92
C ASN A 314 5.38 -2.74 -16.01
N VAL A 315 4.99 -3.26 -17.17
CA VAL A 315 4.42 -2.46 -18.27
C VAL A 315 2.99 -2.02 -17.97
N GLU A 316 2.17 -2.93 -17.38
CA GLU A 316 0.83 -2.54 -16.87
C GLU A 316 0.95 -1.54 -15.73
N LEU A 317 1.91 -1.74 -14.81
CA LEU A 317 2.17 -0.76 -13.73
C LEU A 317 2.60 0.61 -14.29
N ALA A 318 3.44 0.64 -15.33
CA ALA A 318 3.81 1.89 -16.00
C ALA A 318 2.59 2.60 -16.62
N ALA A 319 1.66 1.84 -17.21
CA ALA A 319 0.41 2.39 -17.76
C ALA A 319 -0.48 3.05 -16.70
N MET A 320 -0.36 2.68 -15.41
CA MET A 320 -1.10 3.34 -14.32
C MET A 320 -0.72 4.83 -14.16
N ALA A 321 0.38 5.28 -14.73
CA ALA A 321 0.74 6.69 -14.80
C ALA A 321 -0.23 7.52 -15.64
N ALA A 322 -0.85 6.92 -16.67
CA ALA A 322 -1.77 7.64 -17.56
C ALA A 322 -2.92 8.30 -16.79
N PRO A 323 -3.27 9.56 -17.12
CA PRO A 323 -2.81 10.39 -18.25
C PRO A 323 -1.56 11.25 -17.96
N ARG A 324 -0.89 11.08 -16.80
CA ARG A 324 0.30 11.88 -16.43
C ARG A 324 1.48 11.60 -17.38
N PRO A 325 2.26 12.64 -17.77
CA PRO A 325 3.37 12.47 -18.71
C PRO A 325 4.39 11.41 -18.29
N GLN A 326 4.78 10.55 -19.24
CA GLN A 326 5.78 9.51 -19.02
C GLN A 326 6.73 9.36 -20.23
N LEU A 327 8.03 9.33 -19.96
CA LEU A 327 9.07 8.98 -20.93
C LEU A 327 9.62 7.60 -20.59
N ILE A 328 9.62 6.70 -21.56
CA ILE A 328 10.33 5.41 -21.47
C ILE A 328 11.66 5.56 -22.21
N VAL A 329 12.78 5.34 -21.53
CA VAL A 329 14.09 5.28 -22.18
C VAL A 329 14.56 3.85 -22.21
N SER A 330 14.84 3.35 -23.41
CA SER A 330 15.23 1.96 -23.66
C SER A 330 16.49 1.88 -24.52
N ASP A 331 17.20 0.78 -24.50
CA ASP A 331 18.38 0.56 -25.32
C ASP A 331 18.47 -0.88 -25.92
N GLY A 332 19.41 -1.09 -26.84
CA GLY A 332 19.60 -2.39 -27.47
C GLY A 332 20.55 -3.33 -26.70
N GLY A 333 21.13 -2.88 -25.60
CA GLY A 333 22.14 -3.64 -24.85
C GLY A 333 21.60 -4.40 -23.63
N ASP A 334 20.30 -4.31 -23.36
CA ASP A 334 19.68 -4.95 -22.22
C ASP A 334 18.27 -5.51 -22.55
N TRP A 335 17.48 -5.84 -21.54
CA TRP A 335 16.11 -6.40 -21.67
C TRP A 335 15.07 -5.37 -22.14
N THR A 336 15.45 -4.12 -22.36
CA THR A 336 14.56 -3.12 -22.94
C THR A 336 14.70 -3.00 -24.45
N ASP A 337 15.50 -3.88 -25.06
CA ASP A 337 15.78 -3.92 -26.52
C ASP A 337 14.51 -4.08 -27.37
N LYS A 338 13.52 -4.77 -26.84
CA LYS A 338 12.23 -5.03 -27.51
C LYS A 338 11.11 -4.03 -27.18
N MET A 339 11.41 -2.98 -26.41
CA MET A 339 10.43 -1.97 -26.00
C MET A 339 9.62 -1.39 -27.19
N PRO A 340 10.22 -1.00 -28.32
CA PRO A 340 9.48 -0.43 -29.45
C PRO A 340 8.54 -1.42 -30.14
N GLU A 341 8.80 -2.73 -30.03
CA GLU A 341 8.09 -3.74 -30.82
C GLU A 341 6.71 -4.10 -30.22
N HIS A 342 6.58 -4.13 -28.89
CA HIS A 342 5.38 -4.62 -28.23
C HIS A 342 4.95 -3.77 -27.03
N ASP A 343 5.85 -3.51 -26.08
CA ASP A 343 5.50 -2.91 -24.79
C ASP A 343 5.13 -1.43 -24.95
N PHE A 344 5.83 -0.67 -25.79
CA PHE A 344 5.50 0.73 -26.03
C PHE A 344 4.19 0.91 -26.82
N PRO A 345 3.87 0.14 -27.88
CA PRO A 345 2.53 0.14 -28.48
C PRO A 345 1.39 -0.08 -27.50
N TYR A 346 1.57 -0.95 -26.51
CA TYR A 346 0.60 -1.11 -25.43
C TYR A 346 0.44 0.19 -24.62
N LEU A 347 1.54 0.82 -24.20
CA LEU A 347 1.48 2.09 -23.47
C LEU A 347 0.81 3.19 -24.29
N GLN A 348 1.10 3.29 -25.58
CA GLN A 348 0.43 4.24 -26.48
C GLN A 348 -1.09 4.02 -26.53
N LYS A 349 -1.53 2.75 -26.62
CA LYS A 349 -2.95 2.38 -26.57
C LYS A 349 -3.58 2.87 -25.23
N MET A 350 -2.92 2.67 -24.10
CA MET A 350 -3.45 3.06 -22.79
C MET A 350 -3.56 4.58 -22.65
N TYR A 351 -2.55 5.33 -23.11
CA TYR A 351 -2.59 6.79 -23.10
C TYR A 351 -3.61 7.37 -24.09
N ALA A 352 -3.79 6.74 -25.25
CA ALA A 352 -4.87 7.09 -26.18
C ALA A 352 -6.25 6.87 -25.57
N MET A 353 -6.43 5.77 -24.84
CA MET A 353 -7.67 5.46 -24.11
C MET A 353 -7.98 6.54 -23.05
N CYS A 354 -6.96 7.12 -22.42
CA CYS A 354 -7.07 8.25 -21.50
C CYS A 354 -7.13 9.63 -22.20
N SER A 355 -7.33 9.67 -23.52
CA SER A 355 -7.37 10.90 -24.34
C SER A 355 -6.10 11.77 -24.28
N GLN A 356 -4.95 11.17 -23.97
CA GLN A 356 -3.65 11.83 -23.88
C GLN A 356 -2.53 11.07 -24.60
N PRO A 357 -2.68 10.72 -25.90
CA PRO A 357 -1.71 9.88 -26.61
C PRO A 357 -0.31 10.49 -26.71
N SER A 358 -0.21 11.83 -26.70
CA SER A 358 1.07 12.54 -26.74
C SER A 358 1.78 12.69 -25.39
N ALA A 359 1.17 12.22 -24.29
CA ALA A 359 1.76 12.28 -22.96
C ALA A 359 2.71 11.12 -22.67
N VAL A 360 2.76 10.08 -23.51
CA VAL A 360 3.75 9.01 -23.43
C VAL A 360 4.70 9.04 -24.63
N SER A 361 5.99 8.83 -24.39
CA SER A 361 7.01 8.77 -25.43
C SER A 361 8.05 7.69 -25.11
N ASN A 362 8.68 7.14 -26.14
CA ASN A 362 9.83 6.25 -26.01
C ASN A 362 11.04 6.84 -26.76
N VAL A 363 12.16 6.92 -26.08
CA VAL A 363 13.48 7.13 -26.69
C VAL A 363 14.23 5.83 -26.63
N HIS A 364 14.39 5.18 -27.79
CA HIS A 364 15.09 3.93 -27.92
C HIS A 364 16.47 4.17 -28.53
N LEU A 365 17.52 3.64 -27.87
CA LEU A 365 18.93 3.82 -28.23
C LEU A 365 19.55 2.44 -28.60
N PRO A 366 19.34 1.94 -29.82
CA PRO A 366 19.60 0.54 -30.18
C PRO A 366 21.07 0.12 -30.10
N ASN A 367 21.99 1.08 -30.16
CA ASN A 367 23.45 0.83 -30.14
C ASN A 367 24.09 1.11 -28.78
N GLU A 368 23.28 1.46 -27.76
CA GLU A 368 23.77 1.74 -26.41
C GLU A 368 23.64 0.53 -25.47
N LYS A 369 24.37 0.60 -24.36
CA LYS A 369 24.44 -0.43 -23.34
C LYS A 369 23.64 -0.02 -22.11
N HIS A 370 23.45 -0.98 -21.19
CA HIS A 370 22.77 -0.80 -19.91
C HIS A 370 23.55 0.17 -18.99
N ASP A 371 23.33 1.46 -19.18
CA ASP A 371 23.89 2.55 -18.41
C ASP A 371 22.91 3.75 -18.33
N PHE A 372 23.32 4.82 -17.66
CA PHE A 372 22.61 6.11 -17.74
C PHE A 372 23.49 7.16 -18.43
N GLY A 373 23.96 6.82 -19.64
CA GLY A 373 24.83 7.62 -20.47
C GLY A 373 24.23 8.96 -20.90
N ILE A 374 25.05 9.80 -21.55
CA ILE A 374 24.67 11.18 -21.88
C ILE A 374 23.41 11.26 -22.76
N ASN A 375 23.21 10.37 -23.72
CA ASN A 375 22.05 10.44 -24.61
C ASN A 375 20.75 10.10 -23.86
N LYS A 376 20.81 9.18 -22.89
CA LYS A 376 19.68 8.87 -21.98
C LYS A 376 19.38 10.06 -21.07
N ARG A 377 20.42 10.74 -20.55
CA ARG A 377 20.24 11.95 -19.73
C ARG A 377 19.65 13.09 -20.54
N LYS A 378 20.08 13.30 -21.78
CA LYS A 378 19.49 14.32 -22.71
C LYS A 378 17.99 14.13 -22.85
N ALA A 379 17.56 12.90 -23.14
CA ALA A 379 16.14 12.58 -23.28
C ALA A 379 15.35 12.92 -21.99
N VAL A 380 15.92 12.60 -20.81
CA VAL A 380 15.31 12.93 -19.51
C VAL A 380 15.27 14.44 -19.28
N TYR A 381 16.34 15.18 -19.60
CA TYR A 381 16.38 16.65 -19.44
C TYR A 381 15.33 17.35 -20.28
N GLU A 382 15.23 16.99 -21.55
CA GLU A 382 14.25 17.55 -22.50
C GLU A 382 12.81 17.24 -22.05
N PHE A 383 12.56 16.00 -21.61
CA PHE A 383 11.26 15.60 -21.09
C PHE A 383 10.88 16.37 -19.82
N MET A 384 11.78 16.43 -18.83
CA MET A 384 11.52 17.14 -17.58
C MET A 384 11.39 18.65 -17.82
N ALA A 385 12.19 19.23 -18.74
CA ALA A 385 12.06 20.63 -19.13
C ALA A 385 10.67 20.93 -19.68
N LYS A 386 10.18 20.09 -20.58
CA LYS A 386 8.86 20.24 -21.21
C LYS A 386 7.71 20.17 -20.20
N PHE A 387 7.69 19.14 -19.36
CA PHE A 387 6.52 18.85 -18.51
C PHE A 387 6.57 19.50 -17.13
N LEU A 388 7.77 19.80 -16.62
CA LEU A 388 7.95 20.51 -15.35
C LEU A 388 8.37 21.98 -15.54
N GLN A 389 8.41 22.46 -16.81
CA GLN A 389 8.74 23.85 -17.17
C GLN A 389 10.12 24.28 -16.63
N LEU A 390 11.14 23.45 -16.86
CA LEU A 390 12.52 23.76 -16.48
C LEU A 390 13.22 24.56 -17.59
N GLN A 391 14.32 25.21 -17.24
CA GLN A 391 15.12 26.07 -18.14
C GLN A 391 16.21 25.24 -18.83
N LEU A 392 15.87 24.46 -19.86
CA LEU A 392 16.83 23.64 -20.63
C LEU A 392 18.06 24.42 -21.12
N PRO A 393 17.93 25.69 -21.58
CA PRO A 393 19.09 26.50 -21.98
C PRO A 393 20.15 26.69 -20.90
N ALA A 394 19.82 26.52 -19.62
CA ALA A 394 20.78 26.65 -18.52
C ALA A 394 21.89 25.58 -18.53
N ILE A 395 21.69 24.52 -19.30
CA ILE A 395 22.67 23.44 -19.49
C ILE A 395 23.03 23.22 -20.96
N GLN A 396 22.84 24.22 -21.80
CA GLN A 396 23.20 24.16 -23.20
C GLN A 396 24.42 25.06 -23.51
N ASN A 397 25.28 24.60 -24.43
CA ASN A 397 26.33 25.39 -24.99
C ASN A 397 25.79 26.40 -26.02
N LYS A 398 26.65 27.19 -26.62
CA LYS A 398 26.28 28.20 -27.65
C LYS A 398 25.67 27.59 -28.92
N ALA A 399 25.90 26.32 -29.19
CA ALA A 399 25.31 25.56 -30.29
C ALA A 399 23.93 24.97 -29.96
N GLY A 400 23.46 25.11 -28.71
CA GLY A 400 22.20 24.54 -28.25
C GLY A 400 22.32 23.07 -27.82
N GLU A 401 23.53 22.53 -27.74
CA GLU A 401 23.75 21.14 -27.29
C GLU A 401 23.89 21.07 -25.79
N ILE A 402 23.46 19.98 -25.18
CA ILE A 402 23.61 19.72 -23.74
C ILE A 402 25.09 19.69 -23.38
N ASP A 403 25.47 20.48 -22.41
CA ASP A 403 26.83 20.63 -21.91
C ASP A 403 26.88 20.47 -20.40
N GLU A 404 27.44 19.36 -19.96
CA GLU A 404 27.64 19.01 -18.55
C GLU A 404 29.06 19.41 -18.04
N SER A 405 29.90 20.01 -18.87
CA SER A 405 31.31 20.29 -18.58
C SER A 405 31.54 21.22 -17.39
N THR A 406 30.57 22.07 -17.08
CA THR A 406 30.63 23.00 -15.93
C THR A 406 30.15 22.37 -14.60
N ILE A 407 29.74 21.11 -14.60
CA ILE A 407 29.29 20.41 -13.43
C ILE A 407 30.49 19.77 -12.71
N THR A 408 30.62 20.07 -11.44
CA THR A 408 31.67 19.50 -10.59
C THR A 408 31.20 18.14 -10.06
N ILE A 409 32.03 17.11 -10.26
CA ILE A 409 31.83 15.80 -9.67
C ILE A 409 32.56 15.76 -8.32
N GLU A 410 31.79 15.57 -7.26
CA GLU A 410 32.32 15.48 -5.90
C GLU A 410 32.97 14.12 -5.64
N PRO A 411 34.04 14.08 -4.85
CA PRO A 411 34.52 12.85 -4.23
C PRO A 411 33.44 12.20 -3.38
N GLU A 412 33.41 10.89 -3.33
CA GLU A 412 32.39 10.11 -2.62
C GLU A 412 32.23 10.53 -1.15
N GLN A 413 33.36 10.79 -0.47
CA GLN A 413 33.40 11.20 0.95
C GLN A 413 32.63 12.51 1.22
N ASN A 414 32.58 13.43 0.26
CA ASN A 414 31.82 14.67 0.39
C ASN A 414 30.30 14.41 0.35
N MET A 415 29.87 13.26 -0.15
CA MET A 415 28.47 12.91 -0.31
C MET A 415 27.91 12.07 0.86
N TYR A 416 28.75 11.70 1.84
CA TYR A 416 28.32 10.97 3.03
C TYR A 416 27.55 11.88 4.00
N VAL A 417 26.36 11.43 4.41
CA VAL A 417 25.57 12.10 5.44
C VAL A 417 26.13 11.78 6.83
N PHE A 418 26.44 10.50 7.04
CA PHE A 418 26.82 10.00 8.37
C PHE A 418 28.31 10.12 8.68
N GLY A 419 29.13 10.64 7.76
CA GLY A 419 30.57 10.73 7.87
C GLY A 419 31.31 9.50 7.37
N ASP A 420 32.65 9.57 7.32
CA ASP A 420 33.47 8.54 6.67
C ASP A 420 33.34 7.14 7.30
N LYS A 421 32.99 7.06 8.57
CA LYS A 421 32.85 5.82 9.34
C LYS A 421 31.45 5.67 9.98
N GLY A 422 30.48 6.50 9.58
CA GLY A 422 29.16 6.49 10.18
C GLY A 422 29.09 7.16 11.55
N GLU A 423 30.05 8.00 11.91
CA GLU A 423 30.16 8.64 13.24
C GLU A 423 28.99 9.59 13.56
N ARG A 424 28.22 10.00 12.56
CA ARG A 424 26.99 10.81 12.74
C ARG A 424 25.71 9.99 12.70
N LEU A 425 25.79 8.66 12.51
CA LEU A 425 24.62 7.81 12.61
C LEU A 425 24.12 7.82 14.07
N PRO A 426 22.83 8.13 14.31
CA PRO A 426 22.31 8.20 15.67
C PRO A 426 22.45 6.89 16.45
N ALA A 427 22.74 6.98 17.74
CA ALA A 427 22.95 5.80 18.60
C ALA A 427 21.73 4.86 18.70
N HIS A 428 20.52 5.37 18.41
CA HIS A 428 19.30 4.56 18.37
C HIS A 428 19.04 3.91 17.01
N ALA A 429 19.99 3.99 16.06
CA ALA A 429 19.85 3.39 14.75
C ALA A 429 19.64 1.87 14.87
N VAL A 430 18.67 1.37 14.12
CA VAL A 430 18.38 -0.07 14.05
C VAL A 430 19.41 -0.75 13.16
N HIS A 431 19.95 -1.86 13.62
CA HIS A 431 20.91 -2.66 12.87
C HIS A 431 20.38 -4.05 12.61
N GLY A 432 20.61 -4.54 11.39
CA GLY A 432 20.25 -5.88 10.95
C GLY A 432 18.77 -6.06 10.59
N PHE A 433 18.54 -6.94 9.62
CA PHE A 433 17.22 -7.14 9.01
C PHE A 433 16.16 -7.66 9.98
N ASP A 434 16.51 -8.58 10.88
CA ASP A 434 15.55 -9.18 11.81
C ASP A 434 14.97 -8.14 12.80
N ASN A 435 15.77 -7.14 13.17
CA ASN A 435 15.32 -6.03 14.01
C ASN A 435 14.43 -5.06 13.20
N LEU A 436 14.77 -4.81 11.93
CA LEU A 436 13.94 -4.04 11.01
C LEU A 436 12.57 -4.70 10.82
N GLU A 437 12.53 -6.01 10.57
CA GLU A 437 11.29 -6.76 10.34
C GLU A 437 10.35 -6.70 11.55
N LYS A 438 10.89 -6.89 12.75
CA LYS A 438 10.12 -6.77 14.01
C LYS A 438 9.59 -5.34 14.22
N LEU A 439 10.44 -4.34 14.01
CA LEU A 439 10.07 -2.93 14.13
C LEU A 439 8.98 -2.57 13.12
N PHE A 440 9.17 -2.92 11.85
CA PHE A 440 8.23 -2.62 10.78
C PHE A 440 6.85 -3.22 11.07
N ALA A 441 6.80 -4.50 11.46
CA ALA A 441 5.55 -5.16 11.84
C ALA A 441 4.86 -4.47 13.02
N ALA A 442 5.61 -4.03 14.02
CA ALA A 442 5.07 -3.30 15.18
C ALA A 442 4.51 -1.92 14.78
N GLU A 443 5.21 -1.16 13.95
CA GLU A 443 4.76 0.17 13.52
C GLU A 443 3.57 0.11 12.54
N VAL A 444 3.48 -0.90 11.67
CA VAL A 444 2.30 -1.17 10.84
C VAL A 444 1.09 -1.54 11.71
N GLU A 445 1.28 -2.39 12.71
CA GLU A 445 0.21 -2.77 13.65
C GLU A 445 -0.27 -1.57 14.48
N LYS A 446 0.66 -0.71 14.92
CA LYS A 446 0.33 0.53 15.61
C LYS A 446 -0.47 1.48 14.70
N ALA A 447 -0.07 1.63 13.43
CA ALA A 447 -0.79 2.42 12.44
C ALA A 447 -2.21 1.87 12.23
N ARG A 448 -2.35 0.54 12.06
CA ARG A 448 -3.63 -0.14 11.92
C ARG A 448 -4.56 0.10 13.12
N THR A 449 -4.03 0.00 14.34
CA THR A 449 -4.83 0.15 15.56
C THR A 449 -5.14 1.61 15.90
N SER A 450 -4.29 2.56 15.49
CA SER A 450 -4.47 3.99 15.70
C SER A 450 -5.22 4.72 14.57
N GLN A 451 -5.68 3.97 13.57
CA GLN A 451 -6.37 4.55 12.43
C GLN A 451 -7.61 5.33 12.84
N ARG A 452 -7.71 6.57 12.35
CA ARG A 452 -8.77 7.51 12.75
C ARG A 452 -10.17 7.04 12.36
N TYR A 453 -10.29 6.48 11.16
CA TYR A 453 -11.55 5.93 10.64
C TYR A 453 -11.36 4.44 10.36
N LYS A 454 -12.24 3.64 10.93
CA LYS A 454 -12.29 2.18 10.69
C LYS A 454 -13.57 1.82 9.97
N ILE A 455 -13.50 0.87 9.04
CA ILE A 455 -14.66 0.40 8.28
C ILE A 455 -15.13 -0.92 8.84
N GLY A 456 -16.38 -0.94 9.30
CA GLY A 456 -17.01 -2.11 9.94
C GLY A 456 -18.15 -2.71 9.12
N LEU A 457 -18.34 -4.03 9.29
CA LEU A 457 -19.48 -4.76 8.75
C LEU A 457 -20.33 -5.33 9.89
N ILE A 458 -21.52 -5.82 9.58
CA ILE A 458 -22.47 -6.36 10.55
C ILE A 458 -22.70 -7.85 10.27
N ASP A 459 -22.49 -8.72 11.25
CA ASP A 459 -22.64 -10.18 11.08
C ASP A 459 -24.03 -10.59 10.61
N LEU A 460 -25.06 -9.93 11.17
CA LEU A 460 -26.47 -10.16 10.80
C LEU A 460 -26.71 -9.94 9.30
N MET A 461 -26.03 -8.96 8.72
CA MET A 461 -26.19 -8.60 7.29
C MET A 461 -25.33 -9.46 6.37
N LEU A 462 -24.22 -10.01 6.89
CA LEU A 462 -23.32 -10.89 6.12
C LEU A 462 -23.84 -12.32 6.03
N LEU A 463 -24.06 -12.98 7.19
CA LEU A 463 -24.37 -14.44 7.26
C LEU A 463 -25.47 -14.80 8.24
N LYS A 464 -25.99 -13.91 9.03
CA LYS A 464 -26.87 -14.03 10.19
C LYS A 464 -26.14 -13.89 11.52
N ARG A 465 -26.92 -13.79 12.62
CA ARG A 465 -26.43 -13.59 13.99
C ARG A 465 -25.44 -14.65 14.44
N GLN A 466 -24.36 -14.21 15.00
CA GLN A 466 -23.34 -15.04 15.68
C GLN A 466 -22.84 -16.22 14.84
N LYS A 467 -22.58 -16.00 13.56
CA LYS A 467 -21.93 -16.98 12.67
C LYS A 467 -20.43 -16.68 12.57
N LEU A 468 -19.60 -17.63 12.98
CA LEU A 468 -18.14 -17.49 12.95
C LEU A 468 -17.61 -17.11 11.56
N GLY A 469 -18.23 -17.64 10.50
CA GLY A 469 -17.89 -17.30 9.12
C GLY A 469 -18.03 -15.82 8.77
N ALA A 470 -18.78 -15.02 9.54
CA ALA A 470 -18.87 -13.59 9.32
C ALA A 470 -17.53 -12.89 9.55
N ILE A 471 -16.71 -13.35 10.50
CA ILE A 471 -15.35 -12.84 10.76
C ILE A 471 -14.47 -13.10 9.54
N THR A 472 -14.48 -14.34 9.03
CA THR A 472 -13.70 -14.71 7.83
C THR A 472 -14.15 -13.90 6.62
N LEU A 473 -15.46 -13.77 6.40
CA LEU A 473 -15.99 -12.97 5.29
C LEU A 473 -15.64 -11.49 5.42
N THR A 474 -15.64 -10.94 6.65
CA THR A 474 -15.20 -9.55 6.91
C THR A 474 -13.75 -9.34 6.48
N ALA A 475 -12.85 -10.27 6.82
CA ALA A 475 -11.46 -10.25 6.37
C ALA A 475 -11.35 -10.34 4.84
N ASP A 476 -12.07 -11.26 4.22
CA ASP A 476 -12.07 -11.45 2.76
C ASP A 476 -12.56 -10.19 2.02
N LEU A 477 -13.50 -9.45 2.61
CA LEU A 477 -14.01 -8.17 2.10
C LEU A 477 -13.13 -6.96 2.48
N LYS A 478 -11.99 -7.20 3.14
CA LYS A 478 -10.99 -6.17 3.54
C LYS A 478 -11.53 -5.11 4.50
N ALA A 479 -12.60 -5.38 5.23
CA ALA A 479 -13.07 -4.49 6.29
C ALA A 479 -12.22 -4.66 7.57
N ASP A 480 -12.19 -3.62 8.42
CA ASP A 480 -11.32 -3.58 9.59
C ASP A 480 -11.90 -4.35 10.78
N GLY A 481 -13.23 -4.50 10.83
CA GLY A 481 -13.89 -5.19 11.91
C GLY A 481 -15.33 -5.58 11.64
N VAL A 482 -15.91 -6.32 12.59
CA VAL A 482 -17.29 -6.77 12.55
C VAL A 482 -18.04 -6.45 13.83
N GLU A 483 -19.25 -5.91 13.68
CA GLU A 483 -20.26 -5.80 14.72
C GLU A 483 -20.95 -7.17 14.86
N VAL A 484 -21.01 -7.69 16.07
CA VAL A 484 -21.58 -9.02 16.35
C VAL A 484 -22.92 -8.87 17.06
N ASP A 485 -23.95 -9.51 16.54
CA ASP A 485 -25.28 -9.48 17.13
C ASP A 485 -25.36 -10.26 18.43
N MET A 486 -26.16 -9.76 19.39
CA MET A 486 -26.42 -10.44 20.68
C MET A 486 -27.34 -11.63 20.59
N GLY A 487 -27.96 -11.88 19.43
CA GLY A 487 -29.00 -12.90 19.28
C GLY A 487 -30.42 -12.37 19.42
N GLY A 488 -31.40 -13.21 19.11
CA GLY A 488 -32.80 -12.84 19.22
C GLY A 488 -33.29 -12.75 20.67
N LEU A 489 -34.23 -11.87 20.97
CA LEU A 489 -34.88 -11.80 22.28
C LEU A 489 -36.09 -12.74 22.39
N GLY A 490 -37.03 -12.67 21.45
CA GLY A 490 -38.29 -13.37 21.55
C GLY A 490 -38.96 -13.14 22.91
N ASN A 491 -39.46 -14.19 23.54
CA ASN A 491 -40.06 -14.13 24.89
C ASN A 491 -39.05 -14.43 26.02
N ARG A 492 -37.73 -14.52 25.71
CA ARG A 492 -36.68 -14.80 26.69
C ARG A 492 -36.37 -13.58 27.57
N PRO A 493 -35.95 -13.74 28.83
CA PRO A 493 -35.50 -12.60 29.65
C PRO A 493 -34.20 -11.97 29.15
N THR A 494 -33.34 -12.72 28.43
CA THR A 494 -32.06 -12.31 27.86
C THR A 494 -32.01 -12.66 26.38
N PHE A 495 -30.93 -12.28 25.70
CA PHE A 495 -30.68 -12.65 24.32
C PHE A 495 -30.38 -14.14 24.15
N ASP A 496 -30.63 -14.70 22.96
CA ASP A 496 -30.19 -16.03 22.55
C ASP A 496 -28.70 -15.98 22.21
N ASN A 497 -27.92 -15.73 23.22
CA ASN A 497 -26.54 -15.30 23.12
C ASN A 497 -25.57 -16.48 23.32
N GLN A 498 -25.01 -16.99 22.22
CA GLN A 498 -24.05 -18.09 22.25
C GLN A 498 -22.66 -17.66 22.76
N LEU A 499 -22.33 -16.34 22.77
CA LEU A 499 -21.03 -15.84 23.22
C LEU A 499 -20.82 -15.96 24.74
N LEU A 500 -21.84 -16.27 25.52
CA LEU A 500 -21.70 -16.63 26.91
C LEU A 500 -21.07 -18.02 27.10
N ASN A 501 -21.14 -18.89 26.09
CA ASN A 501 -20.44 -20.17 26.11
C ASN A 501 -18.94 -19.93 25.86
N ASP A 502 -18.09 -20.41 26.78
CA ASP A 502 -16.64 -20.18 26.72
C ASP A 502 -16.00 -20.73 25.46
N SER A 503 -16.34 -21.91 25.01
CA SER A 503 -15.76 -22.53 23.83
C SER A 503 -16.11 -21.71 22.55
N VAL A 504 -17.36 -21.29 22.45
CA VAL A 504 -17.81 -20.44 21.30
C VAL A 504 -17.11 -19.10 21.33
N ARG A 505 -17.06 -18.46 22.51
CA ARG A 505 -16.41 -17.15 22.69
C ARG A 505 -14.94 -17.20 22.34
N GLN A 506 -14.20 -18.20 22.84
CA GLN A 506 -12.77 -18.35 22.54
C GLN A 506 -12.53 -18.54 21.04
N LEU A 507 -13.40 -19.32 20.37
CA LEU A 507 -13.30 -19.51 18.94
C LEU A 507 -13.50 -18.19 18.15
N PHE A 508 -14.46 -17.35 18.57
CA PHE A 508 -14.66 -16.03 17.98
C PHE A 508 -13.44 -15.12 18.19
N LEU A 509 -12.91 -15.04 19.40
CA LEU A 509 -11.74 -14.22 19.74
C LEU A 509 -10.49 -14.68 18.98
N GLN A 510 -10.26 -16.01 18.93
CA GLN A 510 -9.12 -16.58 18.21
C GLN A 510 -9.23 -16.32 16.71
N THR A 511 -10.38 -16.60 16.10
CA THR A 511 -10.61 -16.36 14.66
C THR A 511 -10.44 -14.89 14.32
N ALA A 512 -10.96 -13.98 15.13
CA ALA A 512 -10.81 -12.54 14.93
C ALA A 512 -9.33 -12.11 14.96
N LYS A 513 -8.57 -12.65 15.92
CA LYS A 513 -7.13 -12.41 16.03
C LYS A 513 -6.36 -12.95 14.81
N GLU A 514 -6.60 -14.19 14.42
CA GLU A 514 -5.94 -14.84 13.27
C GLU A 514 -6.24 -14.13 11.95
N ARG A 515 -7.48 -13.64 11.79
CA ARG A 515 -7.91 -12.91 10.59
C ARG A 515 -7.64 -11.41 10.65
N LYS A 516 -7.09 -10.89 11.75
CA LYS A 516 -6.85 -9.46 11.99
C LYS A 516 -8.12 -8.60 11.85
N VAL A 517 -9.27 -9.13 12.27
CA VAL A 517 -10.59 -8.46 12.28
C VAL A 517 -10.90 -8.04 13.71
N GLU A 518 -11.25 -6.77 13.93
CA GLU A 518 -11.65 -6.28 15.24
C GLU A 518 -13.13 -6.58 15.52
N LEU A 519 -13.44 -7.16 16.68
CA LEU A 519 -14.81 -7.27 17.18
C LEU A 519 -15.12 -5.96 17.92
N PHE A 520 -15.75 -5.00 17.24
CA PHE A 520 -15.76 -3.61 17.73
C PHE A 520 -17.05 -3.21 18.45
N CYS A 521 -18.16 -3.92 18.18
CA CYS A 521 -19.48 -3.57 18.72
C CYS A 521 -20.31 -4.84 18.93
N LEU A 522 -21.16 -4.84 19.97
CA LEU A 522 -22.21 -5.84 20.14
C LEU A 522 -23.58 -5.23 19.86
N ALA A 523 -24.36 -5.84 18.97
CA ALA A 523 -25.63 -5.30 18.50
C ALA A 523 -26.84 -5.95 19.18
N MET A 524 -27.66 -5.17 19.86
CA MET A 524 -28.91 -5.62 20.50
C MET A 524 -30.08 -5.59 19.48
N THR A 525 -29.89 -6.18 18.28
CA THR A 525 -30.90 -6.13 17.20
C THR A 525 -32.19 -6.89 17.53
N GLY A 526 -32.20 -7.70 18.60
CA GLY A 526 -33.45 -8.26 19.13
C GLY A 526 -34.50 -7.20 19.43
N TYR A 527 -34.10 -5.95 19.68
CA TYR A 527 -35.00 -4.80 19.87
C TYR A 527 -35.59 -4.24 18.58
N TYR A 528 -35.22 -4.72 17.41
CA TYR A 528 -35.99 -4.46 16.19
C TYR A 528 -37.41 -5.11 16.22
N ALA A 529 -37.53 -6.27 16.87
CA ALA A 529 -38.79 -7.00 17.01
C ALA A 529 -39.47 -6.79 18.35
N GLN A 530 -38.73 -6.38 19.38
CA GLN A 530 -39.21 -6.19 20.75
C GLN A 530 -39.08 -4.73 21.17
N SER A 531 -40.01 -4.26 22.03
CA SER A 531 -39.96 -2.88 22.48
C SER A 531 -39.10 -2.71 23.73
N PHE A 532 -38.02 -1.96 23.60
CA PHE A 532 -37.21 -1.56 24.76
C PHE A 532 -38.01 -0.78 25.81
N CYS A 533 -39.00 0.00 25.38
CA CYS A 533 -39.80 0.86 26.28
C CYS A 533 -40.84 0.13 27.09
N SER A 534 -41.33 -1.03 26.64
CA SER A 534 -42.42 -1.76 27.33
C SER A 534 -41.97 -3.11 27.93
N ARG A 535 -40.82 -3.61 27.54
CA ARG A 535 -40.33 -4.90 28.03
C ARG A 535 -39.99 -4.85 29.52
N ALA A 536 -40.54 -5.77 30.29
CA ALA A 536 -40.29 -5.85 31.76
C ALA A 536 -38.81 -6.19 32.05
N GLU A 537 -38.23 -7.15 31.29
CA GLU A 537 -36.88 -7.69 31.49
C GLU A 537 -35.77 -6.88 30.81
N TYR A 538 -36.01 -5.59 30.49
CA TYR A 538 -35.00 -4.80 29.80
C TYR A 538 -33.67 -4.71 30.58
N ILE A 539 -33.71 -4.68 31.91
CA ILE A 539 -32.53 -4.65 32.76
C ILE A 539 -31.67 -5.90 32.53
N ARG A 540 -32.28 -7.07 32.53
CA ARG A 540 -31.57 -8.33 32.32
C ARG A 540 -30.92 -8.39 30.93
N SER A 541 -31.56 -7.87 29.91
CA SER A 541 -30.98 -7.84 28.57
C SER A 541 -29.81 -6.85 28.46
N ILE A 542 -29.85 -5.74 29.20
CA ILE A 542 -28.72 -4.80 29.29
C ILE A 542 -27.56 -5.43 30.09
N GLU A 543 -27.85 -6.13 31.18
CA GLU A 543 -26.84 -6.87 31.96
C GLU A 543 -26.16 -7.95 31.11
N ASP A 544 -26.92 -8.73 30.34
CA ASP A 544 -26.42 -9.74 29.43
C ASP A 544 -25.48 -9.12 28.39
N CYS A 545 -25.88 -8.00 27.76
CA CYS A 545 -25.04 -7.30 26.82
C CYS A 545 -23.74 -6.79 27.45
N ILE A 546 -23.82 -6.09 28.59
CA ILE A 546 -22.64 -5.53 29.28
C ILE A 546 -21.68 -6.65 29.71
N ARG A 547 -22.20 -7.76 30.27
CA ARG A 547 -21.40 -8.92 30.63
C ARG A 547 -20.68 -9.50 29.42
N THR A 548 -21.39 -9.63 28.30
CA THR A 548 -20.79 -10.15 27.05
C THR A 548 -19.72 -9.18 26.52
N MET A 549 -19.96 -7.86 26.58
CA MET A 549 -18.97 -6.85 26.22
C MET A 549 -17.67 -6.99 27.01
N GLN A 550 -17.78 -7.21 28.32
CA GLN A 550 -16.63 -7.42 29.21
C GLN A 550 -15.85 -8.70 28.84
N LEU A 551 -16.57 -9.81 28.63
CA LEU A 551 -15.99 -11.11 28.25
C LEU A 551 -15.32 -11.08 26.87
N MET A 552 -15.89 -10.33 25.92
CA MET A 552 -15.38 -10.15 24.55
C MET A 552 -14.38 -8.99 24.44
N GLN A 553 -14.17 -8.22 25.49
CA GLN A 553 -13.35 -7.00 25.51
C GLN A 553 -13.84 -5.93 24.53
N VAL A 554 -15.13 -5.87 24.26
CA VAL A 554 -15.78 -4.91 23.37
C VAL A 554 -16.23 -3.69 24.18
N LYS A 555 -15.99 -2.49 23.66
CA LYS A 555 -16.29 -1.24 24.36
C LYS A 555 -17.62 -0.57 23.96
N HIS A 556 -18.21 -0.98 22.86
CA HIS A 556 -19.40 -0.37 22.30
C HIS A 556 -20.52 -1.38 22.12
N ALA A 557 -21.75 -0.96 22.37
CA ALA A 557 -22.96 -1.69 22.03
C ALA A 557 -23.93 -0.82 21.23
N PHE A 558 -24.68 -1.43 20.34
CA PHE A 558 -25.74 -0.83 19.53
C PHE A 558 -27.12 -1.17 20.08
N LEU A 559 -27.95 -0.14 20.34
CA LEU A 559 -29.33 -0.27 20.79
C LEU A 559 -30.30 0.46 19.84
N PRO A 560 -31.04 -0.25 18.98
CA PRO A 560 -32.00 0.37 18.07
C PRO A 560 -33.29 0.76 18.81
N LEU A 561 -33.62 2.04 18.81
CA LEU A 561 -34.86 2.59 19.37
C LEU A 561 -35.85 3.05 18.28
N GLY A 562 -35.39 3.34 17.09
CA GLY A 562 -36.17 3.95 16.03
C GLY A 562 -37.27 3.08 15.39
N VAL A 563 -37.42 1.81 15.80
CA VAL A 563 -38.43 0.89 15.25
C VAL A 563 -39.57 0.69 16.22
N GLN A 564 -39.38 -0.03 17.33
CA GLN A 564 -40.43 -0.36 18.28
C GLN A 564 -40.63 0.71 19.36
N CYS A 565 -39.57 1.48 19.67
CA CYS A 565 -39.56 2.57 20.64
C CYS A 565 -39.38 3.95 19.97
N ASP A 566 -39.96 4.17 18.81
CA ASP A 566 -39.84 5.42 18.08
C ASP A 566 -40.53 6.58 18.82
N ILE A 567 -39.75 7.36 19.52
CA ILE A 567 -40.20 8.53 20.33
C ILE A 567 -40.83 9.58 19.43
N LYS A 568 -40.37 9.73 18.17
CA LYS A 568 -40.94 10.68 17.24
C LYS A 568 -42.36 10.34 16.86
N LYS A 569 -42.62 9.04 16.60
CA LYS A 569 -43.97 8.55 16.26
C LYS A 569 -44.87 8.37 17.46
N LYS A 570 -44.28 8.14 18.63
CA LYS A 570 -44.99 7.88 19.90
C LYS A 570 -44.48 8.80 21.01
N PRO A 571 -44.78 10.09 21.00
CA PRO A 571 -44.23 11.02 21.99
C PRO A 571 -44.52 10.63 23.45
N GLY A 572 -45.62 9.97 23.72
CA GLY A 572 -46.02 9.56 25.07
C GLY A 572 -45.14 8.50 25.75
N ILE A 573 -44.22 7.85 25.01
CA ILE A 573 -43.27 6.90 25.60
C ILE A 573 -41.95 7.56 26.00
N ARG A 574 -41.74 8.86 25.72
CA ARG A 574 -40.47 9.56 25.93
C ARG A 574 -39.91 9.42 27.34
N ASP A 575 -40.73 9.69 28.32
CA ASP A 575 -40.30 9.65 29.76
C ASP A 575 -39.88 8.20 30.16
N SER A 576 -40.62 7.22 29.69
CA SER A 576 -40.26 5.81 29.93
C SER A 576 -38.92 5.46 29.29
N VAL A 577 -38.65 5.89 28.06
CA VAL A 577 -37.37 5.67 27.38
C VAL A 577 -36.22 6.35 28.11
N ILE A 578 -36.40 7.62 28.51
CA ILE A 578 -35.41 8.37 29.29
C ILE A 578 -35.11 7.69 30.63
N ALA A 579 -36.12 7.27 31.36
CA ALA A 579 -35.95 6.58 32.64
C ALA A 579 -35.14 5.31 32.49
N ARG A 580 -35.44 4.50 31.46
CA ARG A 580 -34.73 3.24 31.18
C ARG A 580 -33.31 3.48 30.69
N LEU A 581 -33.08 4.49 29.84
CA LEU A 581 -31.75 4.86 29.39
C LEU A 581 -30.87 5.44 30.52
N LYS A 582 -31.44 6.10 31.51
CA LYS A 582 -30.73 6.52 32.75
C LYS A 582 -30.21 5.30 33.51
N VAL A 583 -31.02 4.23 33.64
CA VAL A 583 -30.60 2.97 34.28
C VAL A 583 -29.51 2.29 33.44
N ALA A 584 -29.77 2.09 32.15
CA ALA A 584 -28.78 1.47 31.24
C ALA A 584 -27.47 2.27 31.21
N GLY A 585 -27.52 3.59 31.17
CA GLY A 585 -26.37 4.48 31.19
C GLY A 585 -25.56 4.39 32.48
N LYS A 586 -26.20 4.26 33.64
CA LYS A 586 -25.51 4.04 34.91
C LYS A 586 -24.79 2.69 34.93
N MET A 587 -25.42 1.63 34.41
CA MET A 587 -24.83 0.31 34.32
C MET A 587 -23.64 0.30 33.35
N ALA A 588 -23.78 0.89 32.18
CA ALA A 588 -22.72 1.00 31.18
C ALA A 588 -21.52 1.82 31.69
N GLN A 589 -21.79 2.93 32.39
CA GLN A 589 -20.76 3.78 32.99
C GLN A 589 -19.97 3.03 34.06
N ALA A 590 -20.64 2.26 34.92
CA ALA A 590 -19.99 1.44 35.93
C ALA A 590 -19.12 0.34 35.33
N ALA A 591 -19.49 -0.18 34.16
CA ALA A 591 -18.74 -1.19 33.43
C ALA A 591 -17.66 -0.61 32.49
N GLY A 592 -17.57 0.71 32.35
CA GLY A 592 -16.61 1.39 31.46
C GLY A 592 -16.89 1.15 29.98
N VAL A 593 -18.16 1.00 29.58
CA VAL A 593 -18.60 0.75 28.21
C VAL A 593 -19.58 1.82 27.72
N ILE A 594 -19.79 1.89 26.41
CA ILE A 594 -20.70 2.86 25.75
C ILE A 594 -21.87 2.10 25.12
N ILE A 595 -23.08 2.60 25.28
CA ILE A 595 -24.25 2.16 24.53
C ILE A 595 -24.62 3.27 23.52
N GLY A 596 -24.48 2.98 22.24
CA GLY A 596 -24.92 3.83 21.15
C GLY A 596 -26.38 3.57 20.83
N ILE A 597 -27.23 4.60 20.94
CA ILE A 597 -28.65 4.52 20.60
C ILE A 597 -28.88 5.05 19.18
N GLU A 598 -29.68 4.36 18.39
CA GLU A 598 -30.16 4.84 17.11
C GLU A 598 -31.62 5.28 17.23
N THR A 599 -31.92 6.51 16.81
CA THR A 599 -33.25 7.10 16.89
C THR A 599 -33.71 7.64 15.54
N SER A 600 -34.99 8.04 15.43
CA SER A 600 -35.57 8.76 14.28
C SER A 600 -35.61 10.30 14.49
N LEU A 601 -35.08 10.77 15.59
CA LEU A 601 -35.09 12.19 15.97
C LEU A 601 -34.13 13.00 15.10
N SER A 602 -34.29 14.32 15.08
CA SER A 602 -33.26 15.21 14.54
C SER A 602 -32.10 15.35 15.52
N ALA A 603 -30.96 15.79 15.04
CA ALA A 603 -29.78 16.00 15.86
C ALA A 603 -30.01 16.94 17.03
N LYS A 604 -30.82 17.99 16.86
CA LYS A 604 -31.22 18.90 17.95
C LYS A 604 -32.02 18.19 19.05
N GLU A 605 -32.96 17.33 18.62
CA GLU A 605 -33.77 16.54 19.57
C GLU A 605 -32.92 15.46 20.26
N GLU A 606 -31.97 14.88 19.56
CA GLU A 606 -31.03 13.90 20.12
C GLU A 606 -30.08 14.54 21.15
N VAL A 607 -29.58 15.74 20.88
CA VAL A 607 -28.78 16.52 21.85
C VAL A 607 -29.61 16.80 23.12
N GLN A 608 -30.90 17.17 22.98
CA GLN A 608 -31.78 17.38 24.12
C GLN A 608 -32.06 16.06 24.86
N LEU A 609 -32.30 14.97 24.14
CA LEU A 609 -32.50 13.63 24.72
C LEU A 609 -31.31 13.20 25.57
N LEU A 610 -30.09 13.32 25.03
CA LEU A 610 -28.85 12.98 25.74
C LEU A 610 -28.65 13.83 26.99
N LYS A 611 -28.99 15.12 26.94
CA LYS A 611 -28.94 16.01 28.09
C LYS A 611 -29.93 15.59 29.20
N GLU A 612 -31.13 15.15 28.83
CA GLU A 612 -32.14 14.66 29.77
C GLU A 612 -31.77 13.31 30.37
N ILE A 613 -31.11 12.42 29.61
CA ILE A 613 -30.56 11.14 30.10
C ILE A 613 -29.41 11.40 31.08
N GLY A 614 -28.53 12.36 30.80
CA GLY A 614 -27.47 12.79 31.71
C GLY A 614 -26.39 11.77 31.98
N SER A 615 -26.18 10.79 31.07
CA SER A 615 -25.12 9.78 31.19
C SER A 615 -24.10 9.91 30.05
N PRO A 616 -22.81 10.01 30.35
CA PRO A 616 -21.76 10.01 29.29
C PRO A 616 -21.60 8.68 28.59
N ALA A 617 -22.14 7.59 29.15
CA ALA A 617 -22.08 6.24 28.59
C ALA A 617 -23.20 5.96 27.57
N ILE A 618 -24.17 6.89 27.40
CA ILE A 618 -25.16 6.84 26.33
C ILE A 618 -24.78 7.87 25.27
N LYS A 619 -24.59 7.40 24.03
CA LYS A 619 -24.26 8.24 22.89
C LYS A 619 -25.17 7.89 21.71
N ILE A 620 -25.10 8.70 20.65
CA ILE A 620 -25.84 8.43 19.40
C ILE A 620 -25.01 7.48 18.53
N TYR A 621 -25.62 6.40 18.07
CA TYR A 621 -25.17 5.63 16.94
C TYR A 621 -25.85 6.24 15.70
N PHE A 622 -25.14 7.14 15.04
CA PHE A 622 -25.70 7.96 13.99
C PHE A 622 -25.91 7.17 12.70
N ASN A 623 -27.09 7.26 12.08
CA ASN A 623 -27.37 6.57 10.83
C ASN A 623 -27.69 7.60 9.74
N PHE A 624 -26.93 7.59 8.65
CA PHE A 624 -27.12 8.53 7.52
C PHE A 624 -28.53 8.44 6.92
N SER A 625 -29.13 7.25 6.93
CA SER A 625 -30.47 7.09 6.38
C SER A 625 -31.55 7.84 7.16
N SER A 626 -31.32 8.14 8.46
CA SER A 626 -32.32 8.82 9.31
C SER A 626 -32.60 10.25 8.86
N PRO A 627 -31.62 11.16 8.74
CA PRO A 627 -31.85 12.49 8.21
C PRO A 627 -32.26 12.48 6.73
N LEU A 628 -31.67 11.60 5.91
CA LEU A 628 -31.95 11.56 4.46
C LEU A 628 -33.40 11.19 4.14
N LYS A 629 -33.99 10.27 4.89
CA LYS A 629 -35.43 9.90 4.76
C LYS A 629 -36.37 11.08 5.03
N GLU A 630 -35.96 11.98 5.90
CA GLU A 630 -36.74 13.15 6.33
C GLU A 630 -36.36 14.41 5.55
N GLY A 631 -35.49 14.31 4.54
CA GLY A 631 -35.02 15.45 3.75
C GLY A 631 -34.17 16.44 4.53
N ARG A 632 -33.56 16.02 5.65
CA ARG A 632 -32.67 16.86 6.46
C ARG A 632 -31.24 16.83 5.92
N ASP A 633 -30.52 17.93 6.13
CA ASP A 633 -29.11 18.05 5.70
C ASP A 633 -28.20 17.22 6.61
N LEU A 634 -27.61 16.16 6.04
CA LEU A 634 -26.71 15.23 6.72
C LEU A 634 -25.51 15.93 7.39
N ILE A 635 -24.94 16.93 6.72
CA ILE A 635 -23.79 17.68 7.22
C ILE A 635 -24.16 18.57 8.41
N ALA A 636 -25.32 19.22 8.33
CA ALA A 636 -25.84 20.03 9.44
C ALA A 636 -26.16 19.17 10.68
N GLU A 637 -26.72 17.97 10.48
CA GLU A 637 -27.03 17.03 11.55
C GLU A 637 -25.72 16.56 12.25
N LEU A 638 -24.69 16.17 11.50
CA LEU A 638 -23.37 15.79 12.05
C LEU A 638 -22.75 16.92 12.88
N LYS A 639 -22.74 18.15 12.34
CA LYS A 639 -22.20 19.31 13.05
C LYS A 639 -22.98 19.64 14.32
N THR A 640 -24.28 19.44 14.31
CA THR A 640 -25.16 19.72 15.48
C THR A 640 -24.90 18.71 16.60
N LEU A 641 -24.71 17.42 16.29
CA LEU A 641 -24.35 16.42 17.28
C LEU A 641 -22.95 16.67 17.87
N GLY A 642 -21.99 16.98 17.01
CA GLY A 642 -20.60 17.14 17.44
C GLY A 642 -19.94 15.81 17.81
N LYS A 643 -18.61 15.80 17.85
CA LYS A 643 -17.78 14.57 17.98
C LYS A 643 -18.06 13.76 19.26
N ASP A 644 -18.34 14.42 20.37
CA ASP A 644 -18.39 13.78 21.68
C ASP A 644 -19.70 12.99 21.92
N ARG A 645 -20.73 13.27 21.13
CA ARG A 645 -22.05 12.63 21.25
C ARG A 645 -22.25 11.47 20.28
N ILE A 646 -21.37 11.32 19.27
CA ILE A 646 -21.43 10.22 18.28
C ILE A 646 -20.55 9.08 18.76
N SER A 647 -21.15 7.88 18.97
CA SER A 647 -20.41 6.66 19.29
C SER A 647 -19.84 6.02 18.04
N MET A 648 -20.67 5.80 17.04
CA MET A 648 -20.37 5.17 15.76
C MET A 648 -21.33 5.71 14.69
N ILE A 649 -21.07 5.39 13.42
CA ILE A 649 -21.87 5.84 12.30
C ILE A 649 -22.24 4.66 11.40
N HIS A 650 -23.53 4.40 11.21
CA HIS A 650 -24.04 3.66 10.07
C HIS A 650 -23.89 4.53 8.82
N ALA A 651 -22.80 4.33 8.08
CA ALA A 651 -22.38 5.17 6.96
C ALA A 651 -23.05 4.77 5.64
N THR A 652 -24.31 4.35 5.69
CA THR A 652 -25.09 3.84 4.54
C THR A 652 -26.48 4.49 4.49
N ASN A 653 -27.07 4.44 3.28
CA ASN A 653 -28.44 4.88 3.05
C ASN A 653 -29.34 3.65 2.87
N LYS A 654 -30.54 3.82 2.30
CA LYS A 654 -31.44 2.73 1.93
C LYS A 654 -30.85 1.86 0.84
N ASP A 655 -31.35 0.62 0.73
CA ASP A 655 -31.02 -0.27 -0.38
C ASP A 655 -31.64 0.27 -1.68
N SER A 656 -30.83 0.45 -2.69
CA SER A 656 -31.19 0.77 -4.08
C SER A 656 -29.95 0.83 -4.97
N VAL A 657 -28.88 1.45 -4.48
CA VAL A 657 -27.60 1.65 -5.17
C VAL A 657 -26.45 1.46 -4.19
N LEU A 658 -25.26 1.15 -4.71
CA LEU A 658 -24.03 1.17 -3.95
C LEU A 658 -23.70 2.61 -3.49
N LEU A 659 -22.97 2.76 -2.40
CA LEU A 659 -22.57 4.07 -1.83
C LEU A 659 -21.89 4.99 -2.84
N GLU A 660 -21.03 4.46 -3.68
CA GLU A 660 -20.33 5.25 -4.71
C GLU A 660 -21.29 5.93 -5.70
N ASN A 661 -22.46 5.33 -5.92
CA ASN A 661 -23.45 5.79 -6.87
C ASN A 661 -24.67 6.45 -6.19
N ASP A 662 -24.62 6.69 -4.88
CA ASP A 662 -25.75 7.30 -4.16
C ASP A 662 -25.71 8.84 -4.31
N PRO A 663 -26.67 9.43 -5.05
CA PRO A 663 -26.67 10.87 -5.29
C PRO A 663 -27.04 11.71 -4.05
N GLN A 664 -27.52 11.07 -2.98
CA GLN A 664 -27.93 11.76 -1.75
C GLN A 664 -26.76 11.98 -0.77
N ILE A 665 -25.61 11.29 -0.99
CA ILE A 665 -24.46 11.36 -0.08
C ILE A 665 -23.22 11.85 -0.80
N ASN A 666 -22.75 13.05 -0.47
CA ASN A 666 -21.41 13.49 -0.84
C ASN A 666 -20.42 13.02 0.22
N MET A 667 -19.82 11.84 0.02
CA MET A 667 -18.96 11.20 1.01
C MET A 667 -17.67 11.97 1.28
N GLN A 668 -17.15 12.71 0.29
CA GLN A 668 -16.01 13.62 0.49
C GLN A 668 -16.34 14.76 1.44
N GLN A 669 -17.54 15.33 1.32
CA GLN A 669 -17.99 16.39 2.21
C GLN A 669 -18.25 15.86 3.64
N VAL A 670 -18.72 14.61 3.75
CA VAL A 670 -18.84 13.92 5.05
C VAL A 670 -17.46 13.79 5.69
N LYS A 671 -16.45 13.28 4.95
CA LYS A 671 -15.06 13.17 5.45
C LYS A 671 -14.54 14.53 5.93
N GLN A 672 -14.62 15.57 5.11
CA GLN A 672 -14.16 16.91 5.48
C GLN A 672 -14.85 17.42 6.76
N THR A 673 -16.14 17.12 6.92
CA THR A 673 -16.90 17.51 8.12
C THR A 673 -16.42 16.77 9.36
N LEU A 674 -16.26 15.46 9.28
CA LEU A 674 -15.74 14.64 10.39
C LEU A 674 -14.30 15.02 10.74
N ASP A 675 -13.46 15.34 9.74
CA ASP A 675 -12.10 15.85 9.92
C ASP A 675 -12.09 17.17 10.68
N ALA A 676 -12.91 18.12 10.25
CA ALA A 676 -13.06 19.44 10.89
C ALA A 676 -13.61 19.34 12.33
N MET A 677 -14.50 18.39 12.60
CA MET A 677 -15.03 18.10 13.93
C MET A 677 -14.01 17.43 14.85
N GLY A 678 -12.94 16.86 14.31
CA GLY A 678 -11.99 16.04 15.05
C GLY A 678 -12.60 14.70 15.52
N TRP A 679 -13.61 14.16 14.82
CA TRP A 679 -14.20 12.87 15.13
C TRP A 679 -13.33 11.72 14.61
N SER A 680 -13.29 10.62 15.36
CA SER A 680 -12.66 9.36 14.99
C SER A 680 -13.55 8.20 15.44
N GLY A 681 -13.55 7.10 14.68
CA GLY A 681 -14.37 5.94 15.05
C GLY A 681 -14.75 5.06 13.86
N TRP A 682 -15.80 4.27 14.05
CA TRP A 682 -16.26 3.28 13.10
C TRP A 682 -17.32 3.82 12.14
N LEU A 683 -17.07 3.63 10.85
CA LEU A 683 -18.03 3.79 9.77
C LEU A 683 -18.54 2.41 9.40
N VAL A 684 -19.79 2.10 9.69
CA VAL A 684 -20.35 0.76 9.62
C VAL A 684 -21.29 0.63 8.43
N ILE A 685 -21.08 -0.41 7.62
CA ILE A 685 -21.89 -0.69 6.43
C ILE A 685 -23.07 -1.57 6.83
N GLU A 686 -24.27 -0.98 6.88
CA GLU A 686 -25.53 -1.69 7.16
C GLU A 686 -26.28 -2.06 5.88
N ARG A 687 -26.43 -1.10 4.95
CA ARG A 687 -27.27 -1.19 3.74
C ARG A 687 -26.52 -0.69 2.51
N SER A 688 -27.21 0.00 1.60
CA SER A 688 -26.69 0.48 0.31
C SER A 688 -26.33 -0.68 -0.63
N ARG A 689 -27.24 -1.64 -0.76
CA ARG A 689 -27.12 -2.76 -1.68
C ARG A 689 -27.68 -2.39 -3.05
N ASP A 690 -27.01 -2.85 -4.12
CA ASP A 690 -27.49 -2.70 -5.49
C ASP A 690 -28.82 -3.43 -5.69
N ALA A 691 -29.86 -2.72 -6.14
CA ALA A 691 -31.18 -3.29 -6.41
C ALA A 691 -31.17 -4.41 -7.47
N LYS A 692 -30.15 -4.43 -8.35
CA LYS A 692 -29.99 -5.48 -9.36
C LYS A 692 -29.37 -6.76 -8.81
N LYS A 693 -28.67 -6.66 -7.65
CA LYS A 693 -27.96 -7.78 -7.01
C LYS A 693 -28.16 -7.80 -5.49
N PRO A 694 -29.39 -7.71 -4.97
CA PRO A 694 -29.65 -7.46 -3.55
C PRO A 694 -29.15 -8.58 -2.63
N SER A 695 -29.06 -9.81 -3.13
CA SER A 695 -28.61 -10.99 -2.39
C SER A 695 -27.12 -11.30 -2.52
N ASP A 696 -26.39 -10.57 -3.38
CA ASP A 696 -24.95 -10.77 -3.54
C ASP A 696 -24.19 -10.03 -2.45
N THR A 697 -24.02 -10.68 -1.31
CA THR A 697 -23.37 -10.13 -0.13
C THR A 697 -21.93 -9.72 -0.43
N LYS A 698 -21.14 -10.58 -1.12
CA LYS A 698 -19.74 -10.28 -1.41
C LYS A 698 -19.60 -9.06 -2.30
N TYR A 699 -20.41 -8.97 -3.35
CA TYR A 699 -20.42 -7.83 -4.25
C TYR A 699 -20.79 -6.53 -3.52
N ASN A 700 -21.92 -6.51 -2.82
CA ASN A 700 -22.45 -5.30 -2.21
C ASN A 700 -21.54 -4.76 -1.08
N TYR A 701 -21.17 -5.62 -0.12
CA TYR A 701 -20.35 -5.19 1.02
C TYR A 701 -18.90 -4.99 0.63
N GLY A 702 -18.37 -5.76 -0.33
CA GLY A 702 -17.02 -5.56 -0.87
C GLY A 702 -16.88 -4.22 -1.60
N ALA A 703 -17.79 -3.88 -2.50
CA ALA A 703 -17.77 -2.61 -3.22
C ALA A 703 -17.88 -1.40 -2.27
N ASN A 704 -18.81 -1.45 -1.31
CA ASN A 704 -18.96 -0.38 -0.33
C ASN A 704 -17.74 -0.26 0.61
N THR A 705 -17.13 -1.37 1.00
CA THR A 705 -15.90 -1.38 1.80
C THR A 705 -14.74 -0.70 1.06
N VAL A 706 -14.50 -1.08 -0.19
CA VAL A 706 -13.47 -0.47 -1.04
C VAL A 706 -13.71 1.02 -1.20
N TYR A 707 -14.94 1.41 -1.47
CA TYR A 707 -15.30 2.83 -1.61
C TYR A 707 -15.03 3.64 -0.34
N LEU A 708 -15.51 3.18 0.83
CA LEU A 708 -15.29 3.88 2.09
C LEU A 708 -13.81 3.93 2.47
N LYS A 709 -13.05 2.86 2.26
CA LYS A 709 -11.61 2.87 2.50
C LYS A 709 -10.89 3.89 1.62
N ARG A 710 -11.22 3.95 0.34
CA ARG A 710 -10.67 4.94 -0.58
C ARG A 710 -10.93 6.38 -0.10
N ILE A 711 -12.11 6.66 0.42
CA ILE A 711 -12.45 8.01 0.90
C ILE A 711 -11.81 8.33 2.25
N PHE A 712 -11.83 7.40 3.20
CA PHE A 712 -11.51 7.69 4.61
C PHE A 712 -10.12 7.23 5.06
N GLN A 713 -9.51 6.30 4.36
CA GLN A 713 -8.24 5.67 4.76
C GLN A 713 -7.10 5.89 3.77
N GLU A 714 -7.39 6.26 2.53
CA GLU A 714 -6.38 6.64 1.55
C GLU A 714 -6.17 8.15 1.59
N GLU A 715 -4.91 8.59 1.76
CA GLU A 715 -4.49 9.98 1.69
C GLU A 715 -4.12 10.38 0.25
#